data_13b0349c510f0e8958379236d0783076
#
_entry.id   13b0349c510f0e8958379236d0783076
#
_cell.length_a   1.000
_cell.length_b   1.000
_cell.length_c   1.000
_cell.angle_alpha   90.00
_cell.angle_beta   90.00
_cell.angle_gamma   90.00
#
_symmetry.space_group_name_H-M   'P 1'
#
loop_
_entity.id
_entity.type
_entity.pdbx_description
1 polymer ?
#
loop_
_entity_poly.entity_id
_entity_poly.type
_entity_poly.pdbx_seq_one_letter_code
_entity_poly.pdbx_strand_id
1 'polypeptide(L)'
;EQMPLTPNGKIDRKALPAPEGSLQTGADYVAPRTWVEVKLAQIWQDVLGLTQVGVKENFFEIGGHSLRATTLASKIHKELNKPLPLRSIFEAPTIEQLAVVLEQLDQVTYASIPVTEERSFYPLSSAQKRLYVLHQFDPQDVNYNMPSVLQVSGPLDVKRVEHAFRQLIARHASLRTRFDLIDSEPMQWVEDTVPFEVEYTKVQAEGATTDTDTRVGKEVDELVSCFVRPFDLKAAPLLRVGLVDLGVSGTEQEPQHVLMLDMHHIVSDGVSMGVLTNEFVRLYDGEQLAPLRIQYKDYAVWQQSETHQEWMQRQEAYWLDTFRGELPVLDLPTDFARPSIRSTAGDTVVFGLEREVSERLKELAAHTGSTLYMVLLAAYTALLHQYSGQEDIVVGTPIAGRPHADLEPILGMFVGTLALRNYPTAEHTFRSYVEEVKVQALQAYEHQDYPFEELVEKLNVKRDMSRHPLFDTMFTLQTTEEGELQLADLSFRPYGLEQTPAKFDFTLEAREEEAGIQFGLQYATALYQRETVERMTRHFIRLAEAVAANPDAKLGELELITTEETEQILKVFNDSNAHSVRGTLQGLSLSERFEEQAKDYPERIAVVSGDIALTYAELNEQANRLARVLRAKGVEADQPVGVLLERSADL
;
A
#
# COMPACT_ATOMS: atom_id res chain seq x y z
N GLU A 1 -2.64 -35.38 27.35
CA GLU A 1 -1.57 -34.55 27.95
C GLU A 1 -2.24 -33.51 28.85
N GLN A 2 -1.74 -33.32 30.06
CA GLN A 2 -2.35 -32.38 31.01
C GLN A 2 -1.68 -31.01 30.85
N MET A 3 -2.49 -29.95 30.78
CA MET A 3 -2.02 -28.56 30.79
C MET A 3 -1.20 -28.30 32.07
N PRO A 4 0.04 -27.78 31.98
CA PRO A 4 0.80 -27.41 33.16
C PRO A 4 0.09 -26.25 33.90
N LEU A 5 -0.07 -26.40 35.21
CA LEU A 5 -0.71 -25.41 36.05
C LEU A 5 0.27 -24.91 37.12
N THR A 6 0.23 -23.60 37.38
CA THR A 6 0.94 -22.99 38.51
C THR A 6 0.37 -23.55 39.84
N PRO A 7 1.08 -23.42 40.98
CA PRO A 7 0.58 -23.84 42.29
C PRO A 7 -0.79 -23.23 42.67
N ASN A 8 -1.17 -22.15 42.03
CA ASN A 8 -2.47 -21.47 42.25
C ASN A 8 -3.56 -21.88 41.23
N GLY A 9 -3.34 -22.96 40.46
CA GLY A 9 -4.32 -23.51 39.50
C GLY A 9 -4.52 -22.72 38.22
N LYS A 10 -3.63 -21.76 37.88
CA LYS A 10 -3.63 -21.06 36.60
C LYS A 10 -2.67 -21.76 35.62
N ILE A 11 -2.94 -21.62 34.33
CA ILE A 11 -2.05 -22.16 33.26
C ILE A 11 -0.65 -21.58 33.45
N ASP A 12 0.33 -22.46 33.61
CA ASP A 12 1.74 -22.08 33.65
C ASP A 12 2.29 -21.91 32.22
N ARG A 13 2.22 -20.68 31.73
CA ARG A 13 2.71 -20.35 30.38
C ARG A 13 4.21 -20.56 30.19
N LYS A 14 5.01 -20.53 31.26
CA LYS A 14 6.45 -20.77 31.20
C LYS A 14 6.80 -22.26 31.08
N ALA A 15 5.89 -23.13 31.53
CA ALA A 15 6.03 -24.58 31.45
C ALA A 15 5.38 -25.19 30.19
N LEU A 16 4.75 -24.38 29.35
CA LEU A 16 4.30 -24.83 28.03
C LEU A 16 5.55 -25.08 27.16
N PRO A 17 5.61 -26.22 26.44
CA PRO A 17 6.66 -26.40 25.44
C PRO A 17 6.60 -25.23 24.46
N ALA A 18 7.78 -24.70 24.07
CA ALA A 18 7.84 -23.73 22.99
C ALA A 18 7.08 -24.30 21.78
N PRO A 19 6.28 -23.50 21.06
CA PRO A 19 5.66 -23.98 19.84
C PRO A 19 6.79 -24.50 18.95
N GLU A 20 6.81 -25.80 18.71
CA GLU A 20 7.68 -26.37 17.69
C GLU A 20 7.19 -25.75 16.37
N GLY A 21 7.95 -24.77 15.87
CA GLY A 21 7.65 -24.02 14.66
C GLY A 21 7.79 -24.86 13.39
N SER A 22 7.07 -25.97 13.32
CA SER A 22 6.74 -26.61 12.07
C SER A 22 5.35 -26.09 11.67
N LEU A 23 5.29 -25.21 10.69
CA LEU A 23 4.08 -25.03 9.90
C LEU A 23 3.70 -26.42 9.38
N GLN A 24 2.71 -27.06 10.00
CA GLN A 24 2.18 -28.33 9.53
C GLN A 24 1.38 -28.05 8.25
N THR A 25 2.10 -27.88 7.13
CA THR A 25 1.53 -28.16 5.82
C THR A 25 1.28 -29.67 5.82
N GLY A 26 0.08 -30.13 5.56
CA GLY A 26 -0.28 -31.56 5.63
C GLY A 26 0.54 -32.52 4.76
N ALA A 27 1.71 -32.10 4.28
CA ALA A 27 2.69 -32.89 3.56
C ALA A 27 3.62 -33.62 4.54
N ASP A 28 3.76 -34.93 4.42
CA ASP A 28 4.76 -35.70 5.17
C ASP A 28 6.17 -35.15 4.88
N TYR A 29 6.91 -34.82 5.93
CA TYR A 29 8.29 -34.40 5.79
C TYR A 29 9.12 -35.43 5.05
N VAL A 30 9.72 -35.04 3.93
CA VAL A 30 10.66 -35.85 3.16
C VAL A 30 12.01 -35.15 3.15
N ALA A 31 13.03 -35.81 3.76
CA ALA A 31 14.37 -35.25 3.85
C ALA A 31 15.04 -35.11 2.46
N PRO A 32 15.93 -34.12 2.28
CA PRO A 32 16.76 -34.01 1.08
C PRO A 32 17.61 -35.25 0.82
N ARG A 33 17.65 -35.70 -0.42
CA ARG A 33 18.29 -36.99 -0.85
C ARG A 33 19.54 -36.77 -1.68
N THR A 34 19.57 -35.67 -2.47
CA THR A 34 20.71 -35.35 -3.34
C THR A 34 21.48 -34.15 -2.80
N TRP A 35 22.70 -33.95 -3.28
CA TRP A 35 23.48 -32.77 -2.89
C TRP A 35 22.78 -31.45 -3.25
N VAL A 36 22.13 -31.42 -4.42
CA VAL A 36 21.36 -30.25 -4.86
C VAL A 36 20.18 -29.98 -3.93
N GLU A 37 19.41 -31.03 -3.58
CA GLU A 37 18.29 -30.92 -2.63
C GLU A 37 18.76 -30.42 -1.26
N VAL A 38 19.89 -30.93 -0.75
CA VAL A 38 20.46 -30.48 0.53
C VAL A 38 20.84 -29.00 0.48
N LYS A 39 21.48 -28.57 -0.61
CA LYS A 39 21.83 -27.16 -0.79
C LYS A 39 20.60 -26.26 -0.92
N LEU A 40 19.61 -26.67 -1.71
CA LEU A 40 18.34 -25.94 -1.83
C LEU A 40 17.63 -25.84 -0.48
N ALA A 41 17.57 -26.93 0.30
CA ALA A 41 16.97 -26.91 1.63
C ALA A 41 17.66 -25.91 2.56
N GLN A 42 18.99 -25.84 2.55
CA GLN A 42 19.75 -24.84 3.32
C GLN A 42 19.40 -23.41 2.90
N ILE A 43 19.40 -23.14 1.58
CA ILE A 43 19.06 -21.81 1.06
C ILE A 43 17.61 -21.43 1.42
N TRP A 44 16.67 -22.38 1.35
CA TRP A 44 15.28 -22.16 1.72
C TRP A 44 15.12 -21.85 3.22
N GLN A 45 15.82 -22.61 4.07
CA GLN A 45 15.85 -22.37 5.51
C GLN A 45 16.32 -20.94 5.81
N ASP A 46 17.40 -20.51 5.17
CA ASP A 46 17.95 -19.16 5.33
C ASP A 46 16.97 -18.07 4.86
N VAL A 47 16.32 -18.27 3.68
CA VAL A 47 15.40 -17.28 3.10
C VAL A 47 14.08 -17.19 3.86
N LEU A 48 13.59 -18.33 4.35
CA LEU A 48 12.30 -18.42 5.04
C LEU A 48 12.41 -18.24 6.56
N GLY A 49 13.63 -18.35 7.12
CA GLY A 49 13.85 -18.32 8.57
C GLY A 49 13.41 -19.61 9.28
N LEU A 50 13.35 -20.73 8.55
CA LEU A 50 12.88 -22.01 9.08
C LEU A 50 14.06 -22.89 9.53
N THR A 51 13.84 -23.69 10.57
CA THR A 51 14.85 -24.64 11.07
C THR A 51 14.94 -25.90 10.22
N GLN A 52 13.86 -26.25 9.52
CA GLN A 52 13.78 -27.47 8.72
C GLN A 52 12.81 -27.27 7.55
N VAL A 53 13.16 -27.80 6.36
CA VAL A 53 12.31 -27.76 5.15
C VAL A 53 12.41 -29.11 4.45
N GLY A 54 11.25 -29.71 4.11
CA GLY A 54 11.14 -30.95 3.34
C GLY A 54 11.15 -30.70 1.83
N VAL A 55 11.56 -31.71 1.04
CA VAL A 55 11.70 -31.53 -0.42
C VAL A 55 10.37 -31.43 -1.18
N LYS A 56 9.25 -31.80 -0.56
CA LYS A 56 7.90 -31.76 -1.16
C LYS A 56 7.07 -30.57 -0.68
N GLU A 57 7.56 -29.79 0.26
CA GLU A 57 6.86 -28.60 0.73
C GLU A 57 6.88 -27.52 -0.35
N ASN A 58 5.74 -26.85 -0.50
CA ASN A 58 5.57 -25.77 -1.47
C ASN A 58 6.12 -24.49 -0.86
N PHE A 59 7.02 -23.81 -1.57
CA PHE A 59 7.66 -22.56 -1.16
C PHE A 59 6.67 -21.49 -0.68
N PHE A 60 5.57 -21.33 -1.42
CA PHE A 60 4.56 -20.29 -1.12
C PHE A 60 3.66 -20.66 0.06
N GLU A 61 3.49 -21.94 0.37
CA GLU A 61 2.69 -22.42 1.50
C GLU A 61 3.44 -22.34 2.84
N ILE A 62 4.79 -22.37 2.80
CA ILE A 62 5.64 -22.31 3.99
C ILE A 62 6.21 -20.92 4.27
N GLY A 63 5.55 -19.88 3.75
CA GLY A 63 5.90 -18.47 4.00
C GLY A 63 6.73 -17.80 2.90
N GLY A 64 6.89 -18.45 1.75
CA GLY A 64 7.47 -17.84 0.56
C GLY A 64 6.50 -16.87 -0.12
N HIS A 65 7.02 -15.77 -0.62
CA HIS A 65 6.29 -14.78 -1.42
C HIS A 65 7.19 -14.22 -2.52
N SER A 66 6.65 -13.38 -3.40
CA SER A 66 7.38 -12.89 -4.60
C SER A 66 8.73 -12.26 -4.26
N LEU A 67 8.82 -11.46 -3.18
CA LEU A 67 10.09 -10.84 -2.78
C LEU A 67 11.10 -11.88 -2.27
N ARG A 68 10.66 -12.85 -1.45
CA ARG A 68 11.51 -13.96 -1.00
C ARG A 68 11.94 -14.87 -2.15
N ALA A 69 11.10 -15.04 -3.19
CA ALA A 69 11.44 -15.79 -4.40
C ALA A 69 12.59 -15.12 -5.17
N THR A 70 12.62 -13.79 -5.25
CA THR A 70 13.75 -13.05 -5.86
C THR A 70 15.04 -13.26 -5.08
N THR A 71 15.00 -13.17 -3.75
CA THR A 71 16.13 -13.45 -2.88
C THR A 71 16.61 -14.91 -3.04
N LEU A 72 15.66 -15.85 -3.10
CA LEU A 72 15.95 -17.26 -3.33
C LEU A 72 16.68 -17.49 -4.66
N ALA A 73 16.19 -16.92 -5.77
CA ALA A 73 16.85 -17.03 -7.07
C ALA A 73 18.29 -16.49 -7.06
N SER A 74 18.49 -15.33 -6.40
CA SER A 74 19.80 -14.70 -6.26
C SER A 74 20.77 -15.53 -5.43
N LYS A 75 20.32 -16.13 -4.31
CA LYS A 75 21.15 -17.04 -3.48
C LYS A 75 21.47 -18.33 -4.21
N ILE A 76 20.53 -18.91 -4.93
CA ILE A 76 20.77 -20.09 -5.78
C ILE A 76 21.86 -19.79 -6.81
N HIS A 77 21.78 -18.65 -7.50
CA HIS A 77 22.83 -18.26 -8.44
C HIS A 77 24.20 -18.11 -7.75
N LYS A 78 24.23 -17.47 -6.59
CA LYS A 78 25.48 -17.28 -5.82
C LYS A 78 26.10 -18.58 -5.35
N GLU A 79 25.32 -19.51 -4.82
CA GLU A 79 25.86 -20.74 -4.20
C GLU A 79 26.05 -21.89 -5.20
N LEU A 80 25.20 -21.96 -6.24
CA LEU A 80 25.21 -23.06 -7.19
C LEU A 80 25.72 -22.66 -8.59
N ASN A 81 26.00 -21.39 -8.85
CA ASN A 81 26.34 -20.85 -10.17
C ASN A 81 25.28 -21.20 -11.25
N LYS A 82 24.01 -21.23 -10.86
CA LYS A 82 22.87 -21.52 -11.71
C LYS A 82 21.90 -20.32 -11.71
N PRO A 83 21.86 -19.51 -12.80
CA PRO A 83 20.95 -18.38 -12.90
C PRO A 83 19.51 -18.90 -13.09
N LEU A 84 18.79 -19.02 -11.99
CA LEU A 84 17.42 -19.51 -11.98
C LEU A 84 16.47 -18.39 -12.36
N PRO A 85 15.68 -18.52 -13.46
CA PRO A 85 14.62 -17.58 -13.77
C PRO A 85 13.57 -17.54 -12.65
N LEU A 86 13.11 -16.36 -12.27
CA LEU A 86 12.13 -16.21 -11.19
C LEU A 86 10.85 -17.04 -11.44
N ARG A 87 10.39 -17.05 -12.69
CA ARG A 87 9.23 -17.83 -13.14
C ARG A 87 9.35 -19.31 -12.79
N SER A 88 10.55 -19.89 -12.84
CA SER A 88 10.78 -21.31 -12.53
C SER A 88 10.43 -21.67 -11.09
N ILE A 89 10.54 -20.73 -10.12
CA ILE A 89 10.13 -20.96 -8.73
C ILE A 89 8.60 -21.09 -8.62
N PHE A 90 7.85 -20.38 -9.47
CA PHE A 90 6.39 -20.46 -9.53
C PHE A 90 5.89 -21.73 -10.25
N GLU A 91 6.62 -22.18 -11.27
CA GLU A 91 6.30 -23.39 -12.04
C GLU A 91 6.74 -24.67 -11.32
N ALA A 92 7.79 -24.60 -10.52
CA ALA A 92 8.38 -25.70 -9.78
C ALA A 92 8.56 -25.31 -8.28
N PRO A 93 7.45 -25.12 -7.53
CA PRO A 93 7.49 -24.50 -6.20
C PRO A 93 7.98 -25.42 -5.07
N THR A 94 8.52 -26.62 -5.36
CA THR A 94 9.09 -27.53 -4.37
C THR A 94 10.58 -27.76 -4.62
N ILE A 95 11.33 -28.09 -3.58
CA ILE A 95 12.78 -28.39 -3.69
C ILE A 95 13.01 -29.54 -4.69
N GLU A 96 12.17 -30.59 -4.66
CA GLU A 96 12.29 -31.73 -5.56
C GLU A 96 12.13 -31.33 -7.04
N GLN A 97 11.13 -30.50 -7.34
CA GLN A 97 10.90 -29.99 -8.71
C GLN A 97 11.99 -29.01 -9.14
N LEU A 98 12.38 -28.10 -8.25
CA LEU A 98 13.38 -27.09 -8.53
C LEU A 98 14.76 -27.69 -8.78
N ALA A 99 15.11 -28.78 -8.09
CA ALA A 99 16.35 -29.52 -8.32
C ALA A 99 16.43 -30.04 -9.76
N VAL A 100 15.33 -30.55 -10.30
CA VAL A 100 15.26 -31.02 -11.70
C VAL A 100 15.46 -29.87 -12.69
N VAL A 101 14.84 -28.70 -12.42
CA VAL A 101 15.04 -27.50 -13.26
C VAL A 101 16.50 -27.06 -13.23
N LEU A 102 17.13 -27.03 -12.06
CA LEU A 102 18.54 -26.64 -11.92
C LEU A 102 19.52 -27.57 -12.64
N GLU A 103 19.23 -28.86 -12.74
CA GLU A 103 20.06 -29.79 -13.51
C GLU A 103 20.11 -29.44 -14.99
N GLN A 104 19.03 -28.86 -15.55
CA GLN A 104 18.92 -28.50 -16.96
C GLN A 104 19.54 -27.14 -17.30
N LEU A 105 19.79 -26.28 -16.31
CA LEU A 105 20.38 -24.97 -16.52
C LEU A 105 21.89 -25.05 -16.75
N ASP A 106 22.41 -24.19 -17.60
CA ASP A 106 23.86 -24.01 -17.77
C ASP A 106 24.50 -23.40 -16.50
N GLN A 107 25.77 -23.71 -16.29
CA GLN A 107 26.54 -23.06 -15.25
C GLN A 107 27.00 -21.68 -15.71
N VAL A 108 26.64 -20.65 -14.97
CA VAL A 108 27.08 -19.27 -15.18
C VAL A 108 27.69 -18.78 -13.86
N THR A 109 28.99 -18.54 -13.88
CA THR A 109 29.72 -18.07 -12.70
C THR A 109 29.07 -16.80 -12.13
N TYR A 110 28.75 -16.83 -10.85
CA TYR A 110 28.22 -15.66 -10.15
C TYR A 110 29.30 -14.57 -10.07
N ALA A 111 29.00 -13.41 -10.63
CA ALA A 111 29.89 -12.26 -10.62
C ALA A 111 29.58 -11.39 -9.41
N SER A 112 30.36 -11.50 -8.34
CA SER A 112 30.22 -10.63 -7.17
C SER A 112 30.42 -9.16 -7.50
N ILE A 113 29.67 -8.28 -6.85
CA ILE A 113 29.86 -6.83 -6.95
C ILE A 113 31.29 -6.50 -6.49
N PRO A 114 32.10 -5.82 -7.32
CA PRO A 114 33.48 -5.50 -6.95
C PRO A 114 33.53 -4.47 -5.82
N VAL A 115 34.53 -4.56 -4.97
CA VAL A 115 34.87 -3.50 -4.03
C VAL A 115 35.49 -2.35 -4.81
N THR A 116 34.94 -1.17 -4.65
CA THR A 116 35.43 0.04 -5.32
C THR A 116 36.68 0.58 -4.64
N GLU A 117 37.64 1.04 -5.40
CA GLU A 117 38.80 1.76 -4.88
C GLU A 117 38.37 2.98 -4.04
N GLU A 118 39.12 3.27 -3.00
CA GLU A 118 38.84 4.43 -2.16
C GLU A 118 39.03 5.74 -2.94
N ARG A 119 38.00 6.58 -2.89
CA ARG A 119 37.92 7.88 -3.54
C ARG A 119 37.38 8.92 -2.55
N SER A 120 37.65 10.18 -2.81
CA SER A 120 37.12 11.28 -2.00
C SER A 120 35.59 11.39 -2.10
N PHE A 121 34.98 10.95 -3.21
CA PHE A 121 33.55 10.95 -3.45
C PHE A 121 33.17 9.88 -4.47
N TYR A 122 31.89 9.53 -4.49
CA TYR A 122 31.33 8.48 -5.35
C TYR A 122 30.05 8.97 -6.02
N PRO A 123 29.64 8.40 -7.17
CA PRO A 123 28.36 8.71 -7.77
C PRO A 123 27.20 8.24 -6.90
N LEU A 124 26.03 8.85 -7.08
CA LEU A 124 24.78 8.37 -6.48
C LEU A 124 24.22 7.20 -7.30
N SER A 125 23.48 6.31 -6.62
CA SER A 125 22.57 5.38 -7.29
C SER A 125 21.40 6.14 -7.93
N SER A 126 20.68 5.50 -8.88
CA SER A 126 19.48 6.09 -9.51
C SER A 126 18.44 6.51 -8.45
N ALA A 127 18.18 5.65 -7.44
CA ALA A 127 17.28 5.94 -6.34
C ALA A 127 17.73 7.14 -5.48
N GLN A 128 19.02 7.22 -5.17
CA GLN A 128 19.57 8.36 -4.42
C GLN A 128 19.49 9.67 -5.23
N LYS A 129 19.77 9.64 -6.54
CA LYS A 129 19.65 10.83 -7.40
C LYS A 129 18.25 11.43 -7.36
N ARG A 130 17.23 10.57 -7.45
CA ARG A 130 15.83 10.99 -7.33
C ARG A 130 15.56 11.69 -6.01
N LEU A 131 15.89 11.06 -4.88
CA LEU A 131 15.63 11.64 -3.56
C LEU A 131 16.41 12.92 -3.33
N TYR A 132 17.65 13.00 -3.83
CA TYR A 132 18.45 14.21 -3.78
C TYR A 132 17.76 15.36 -4.54
N VAL A 133 17.29 15.10 -5.75
CA VAL A 133 16.58 16.12 -6.56
C VAL A 133 15.28 16.55 -5.86
N LEU A 134 14.50 15.62 -5.33
CA LEU A 134 13.26 15.94 -4.61
C LEU A 134 13.54 16.81 -3.37
N HIS A 135 14.56 16.49 -2.62
CA HIS A 135 14.99 17.31 -1.47
C HIS A 135 15.41 18.73 -1.86
N GLN A 136 15.97 18.95 -3.07
CA GLN A 136 16.33 20.29 -3.53
C GLN A 136 15.11 21.19 -3.80
N PHE A 137 13.93 20.62 -4.08
CA PHE A 137 12.69 21.40 -4.26
C PHE A 137 12.15 21.93 -2.94
N ASP A 138 12.24 21.16 -1.86
CA ASP A 138 11.84 21.57 -0.52
C ASP A 138 12.75 20.94 0.55
N PRO A 139 13.83 21.61 0.95
CA PRO A 139 14.73 21.11 1.99
C PRO A 139 14.12 21.03 3.40
N GLN A 140 12.93 21.59 3.61
CA GLN A 140 12.20 21.50 4.87
C GLN A 140 11.18 20.36 4.91
N ASP A 141 11.03 19.64 3.79
CA ASP A 141 10.12 18.49 3.69
C ASP A 141 10.62 17.31 4.54
N VAL A 142 9.72 16.75 5.33
CA VAL A 142 9.97 15.55 6.16
C VAL A 142 9.33 14.29 5.57
N ASN A 143 8.71 14.35 4.37
CA ASN A 143 8.02 13.21 3.75
C ASN A 143 8.96 12.04 3.39
N TYR A 144 10.26 12.30 3.33
CA TYR A 144 11.30 11.28 3.14
C TYR A 144 12.06 10.95 4.42
N ASN A 145 11.59 11.38 5.57
CA ASN A 145 12.00 10.84 6.84
C ASN A 145 11.33 9.47 7.06
N MET A 146 12.01 8.59 7.76
CA MET A 146 11.54 7.24 8.12
C MET A 146 11.50 7.14 9.66
N PRO A 147 10.52 7.77 10.31
CA PRO A 147 10.39 7.68 11.75
C PRO A 147 9.91 6.29 12.17
N SER A 148 10.53 5.76 13.21
CA SER A 148 10.10 4.56 13.91
C SER A 148 10.10 4.85 15.41
N VAL A 149 8.98 4.61 16.06
CA VAL A 149 8.82 4.86 17.49
C VAL A 149 8.35 3.58 18.16
N LEU A 150 9.10 3.17 19.19
CA LEU A 150 8.87 1.92 19.90
C LEU A 150 8.71 2.20 21.40
N GLN A 151 7.68 1.65 22.00
CA GLN A 151 7.58 1.53 23.46
C GLN A 151 8.46 0.36 23.91
N VAL A 152 9.31 0.61 24.87
CA VAL A 152 10.24 -0.39 25.42
C VAL A 152 9.96 -0.60 26.89
N SER A 153 9.64 -1.84 27.25
CA SER A 153 9.45 -2.28 28.64
C SER A 153 10.68 -3.06 29.10
N GLY A 154 11.14 -2.78 30.33
CA GLY A 154 12.29 -3.45 30.90
C GLY A 154 13.50 -2.55 31.16
N PRO A 155 14.61 -3.10 31.73
CA PRO A 155 15.79 -2.35 32.18
C PRO A 155 16.70 -1.95 31.00
N LEU A 156 16.31 -0.95 30.21
CA LEU A 156 17.09 -0.47 29.07
C LEU A 156 18.32 0.33 29.54
N ASP A 157 19.51 -0.06 29.05
CA ASP A 157 20.76 0.66 29.32
C ASP A 157 21.09 1.65 28.19
N VAL A 158 20.92 2.95 28.45
CA VAL A 158 21.16 4.04 27.49
C VAL A 158 22.57 3.99 26.89
N LYS A 159 23.59 3.65 27.68
CA LYS A 159 24.98 3.57 27.19
C LYS A 159 25.18 2.39 26.25
N ARG A 160 24.51 1.26 26.51
CA ARG A 160 24.52 0.11 25.59
C ARG A 160 23.79 0.45 24.29
N VAL A 161 22.66 1.15 24.34
CA VAL A 161 21.95 1.66 23.15
C VAL A 161 22.90 2.54 22.33
N GLU A 162 23.51 3.55 22.95
CA GLU A 162 24.41 4.47 22.24
C GLU A 162 25.62 3.72 21.66
N HIS A 163 26.18 2.76 22.40
CA HIS A 163 27.31 1.94 21.95
C HIS A 163 26.92 1.08 20.73
N ALA A 164 25.76 0.44 20.76
CA ALA A 164 25.26 -0.37 19.64
C ALA A 164 25.07 0.49 18.38
N PHE A 165 24.45 1.68 18.50
CA PHE A 165 24.30 2.57 17.34
C PHE A 165 25.65 3.12 16.84
N ARG A 166 26.61 3.43 17.70
CA ARG A 166 27.98 3.78 17.26
C ARG A 166 28.65 2.67 16.46
N GLN A 167 28.45 1.40 16.85
CA GLN A 167 28.96 0.26 16.10
C GLN A 167 28.24 0.09 14.75
N LEU A 168 26.92 0.28 14.68
CA LEU A 168 26.16 0.28 13.43
C LEU A 168 26.65 1.38 12.47
N ILE A 169 26.86 2.60 12.98
CA ILE A 169 27.37 3.72 12.20
C ILE A 169 28.79 3.43 11.69
N ALA A 170 29.65 2.83 12.50
CA ALA A 170 30.99 2.46 12.08
C ALA A 170 30.97 1.36 11.01
N ARG A 171 30.05 0.39 11.12
CA ARG A 171 29.90 -0.76 10.23
C ARG A 171 29.33 -0.38 8.86
N HIS A 172 28.31 0.45 8.80
CA HIS A 172 27.58 0.82 7.58
C HIS A 172 28.00 2.20 7.08
N ALA A 173 28.67 2.24 5.94
CA ALA A 173 29.12 3.48 5.31
C ALA A 173 27.94 4.43 4.97
N SER A 174 26.77 3.90 4.62
CA SER A 174 25.55 4.67 4.35
C SER A 174 25.15 5.59 5.51
N LEU A 175 25.35 5.15 6.77
CA LEU A 175 25.07 5.96 7.96
C LEU A 175 26.12 7.07 8.20
N ARG A 176 27.24 7.05 7.48
CA ARG A 176 28.28 8.08 7.50
C ARG A 176 28.37 8.85 6.18
N THR A 177 27.35 8.73 5.35
CA THR A 177 27.32 9.33 4.01
C THR A 177 26.58 10.66 4.04
N ARG A 178 27.17 11.66 3.40
CA ARG A 178 26.57 12.96 3.07
C ARG A 178 26.55 13.19 1.56
N PHE A 179 25.76 14.14 1.11
CA PHE A 179 25.50 14.40 -0.28
C PHE A 179 25.68 15.90 -0.61
N ASP A 180 26.36 16.18 -1.73
CA ASP A 180 26.51 17.56 -2.22
C ASP A 180 26.73 17.53 -3.75
N LEU A 181 26.93 18.69 -4.36
CA LEU A 181 27.19 18.84 -5.79
C LEU A 181 28.67 18.99 -6.08
N ILE A 182 29.14 18.34 -7.13
CA ILE A 182 30.41 18.65 -7.81
C ILE A 182 30.09 18.93 -9.27
N ASP A 183 30.46 20.12 -9.75
CA ASP A 183 30.21 20.54 -11.15
C ASP A 183 28.75 20.33 -11.59
N SER A 184 27.80 20.62 -10.67
CA SER A 184 26.35 20.42 -10.83
C SER A 184 25.87 18.97 -10.83
N GLU A 185 26.74 17.99 -10.62
CA GLU A 185 26.39 16.58 -10.46
C GLU A 185 26.31 16.20 -8.99
N PRO A 186 25.25 15.51 -8.54
CA PRO A 186 25.14 15.06 -7.16
C PRO A 186 26.08 13.87 -6.90
N MET A 187 26.87 14.02 -5.84
CA MET A 187 27.86 13.03 -5.39
C MET A 187 27.64 12.67 -3.92
N GLN A 188 28.19 11.54 -3.49
CA GLN A 188 28.20 11.10 -2.10
C GLN A 188 29.62 11.03 -1.53
N TRP A 189 29.77 11.46 -0.30
CA TRP A 189 30.99 11.36 0.50
C TRP A 189 30.76 10.44 1.68
N VAL A 190 31.68 9.53 1.90
CA VAL A 190 31.67 8.66 3.06
C VAL A 190 32.68 9.20 4.06
N GLU A 191 32.20 9.72 5.19
CA GLU A 191 33.05 10.24 6.26
C GLU A 191 33.69 9.10 7.07
N ASP A 192 34.93 9.28 7.52
CA ASP A 192 35.61 8.28 8.35
C ASP A 192 34.91 8.14 9.71
N THR A 193 34.51 9.26 10.29
CA THR A 193 33.81 9.34 11.57
C THR A 193 32.75 10.44 11.53
N VAL A 194 31.66 10.22 12.26
CA VAL A 194 30.59 11.22 12.42
C VAL A 194 30.26 11.44 13.89
N PRO A 195 29.84 12.64 14.29
CA PRO A 195 29.35 12.89 15.64
C PRO A 195 28.02 12.15 15.83
N PHE A 196 27.86 11.45 16.94
CA PHE A 196 26.61 10.76 17.27
C PHE A 196 26.41 10.70 18.78
N GLU A 197 25.22 11.11 19.20
CA GLU A 197 24.73 11.02 20.58
C GLU A 197 23.24 10.65 20.55
N VAL A 198 22.79 9.90 21.57
CA VAL A 198 21.36 9.62 21.75
C VAL A 198 20.71 10.84 22.42
N GLU A 199 19.64 11.37 21.83
CA GLU A 199 18.85 12.47 22.41
C GLU A 199 18.04 11.92 23.60
N TYR A 200 18.54 12.08 24.81
CA TYR A 200 17.92 11.52 26.02
C TYR A 200 17.06 12.56 26.73
N THR A 201 15.81 12.21 27.00
CA THR A 201 14.86 13.04 27.76
C THR A 201 14.21 12.20 28.85
N LYS A 202 14.03 12.79 30.04
CA LYS A 202 13.31 12.14 31.14
C LYS A 202 12.01 12.88 31.40
N VAL A 203 10.90 12.17 31.29
CA VAL A 203 9.56 12.65 31.64
C VAL A 203 9.24 12.18 33.07
N GLN A 204 8.96 13.13 33.98
CA GLN A 204 8.60 12.79 35.34
C GLN A 204 7.08 12.63 35.47
N ALA A 205 6.64 11.42 35.75
CA ALA A 205 5.27 11.16 36.16
C ALA A 205 5.10 11.59 37.63
N GLU A 206 4.73 12.85 37.90
CA GLU A 206 4.37 13.31 39.24
C GLU A 206 2.92 12.88 39.57
N GLY A 207 2.76 11.81 40.36
CA GLY A 207 1.50 11.37 41.00
C GLY A 207 0.66 10.40 40.17
N ALA A 208 0.39 9.22 40.75
CA ALA A 208 -0.42 8.18 40.13
C ALA A 208 -1.92 8.52 40.17
N THR A 209 -2.41 9.23 39.14
CA THR A 209 -3.85 9.41 38.88
C THR A 209 -4.11 9.19 37.40
N THR A 210 -5.34 8.79 37.02
CA THR A 210 -5.79 8.61 35.61
C THR A 210 -5.56 9.85 34.73
N ASP A 211 -5.45 11.03 35.31
CA ASP A 211 -5.14 12.29 34.63
C ASP A 211 -3.63 12.40 34.28
N THR A 212 -2.77 11.69 35.01
CA THR A 212 -1.32 11.67 34.82
C THR A 212 -0.95 10.86 33.59
N ASP A 213 -1.59 9.72 33.33
CA ASP A 213 -1.32 8.89 32.15
C ASP A 213 -1.69 9.62 30.86
N THR A 214 -2.80 10.35 30.85
CA THR A 214 -3.20 11.18 29.68
C THR A 214 -2.24 12.36 29.45
N ARG A 215 -1.65 12.95 30.51
CA ARG A 215 -0.70 14.04 30.41
C ARG A 215 0.65 13.56 29.91
N VAL A 216 1.13 12.42 30.42
CA VAL A 216 2.39 11.80 29.98
C VAL A 216 2.29 11.38 28.51
N GLY A 217 1.18 10.80 28.09
CA GLY A 217 0.93 10.46 26.68
C GLY A 217 1.06 11.69 25.76
N LYS A 218 0.40 12.81 26.10
CA LYS A 218 0.49 14.05 25.31
C LYS A 218 1.91 14.63 25.27
N GLU A 219 2.64 14.60 26.39
CA GLU A 219 4.03 15.06 26.42
C GLU A 219 4.94 14.20 25.56
N VAL A 220 4.71 12.88 25.55
CA VAL A 220 5.41 11.95 24.64
C VAL A 220 5.06 12.24 23.18
N ASP A 221 3.79 12.45 22.84
CA ASP A 221 3.36 12.78 21.48
C ASP A 221 3.98 14.09 20.97
N GLU A 222 4.08 15.10 21.85
CA GLU A 222 4.78 16.36 21.53
C GLU A 222 6.28 16.13 21.30
N LEU A 223 6.95 15.33 22.14
CA LEU A 223 8.37 14.98 21.96
C LEU A 223 8.61 14.23 20.67
N VAL A 224 7.76 13.25 20.34
CA VAL A 224 7.82 12.49 19.08
C VAL A 224 7.61 13.43 17.88
N SER A 225 6.63 14.32 17.95
CA SER A 225 6.37 15.28 16.87
C SER A 225 7.54 16.25 16.64
N CYS A 226 8.21 16.68 17.71
CA CYS A 226 9.41 17.54 17.63
C CYS A 226 10.66 16.78 17.19
N PHE A 227 10.72 15.47 17.39
CA PHE A 227 11.86 14.64 17.03
C PHE A 227 12.01 14.48 15.51
N VAL A 228 10.88 14.35 14.80
CA VAL A 228 10.85 14.26 13.34
C VAL A 228 11.02 15.66 12.76
N ARG A 229 12.20 15.96 12.23
CA ARG A 229 12.58 17.26 11.68
C ARG A 229 13.42 17.13 10.42
N PRO A 230 13.49 18.14 9.54
CA PRO A 230 14.27 18.08 8.31
C PRO A 230 15.72 17.63 8.54
N PHE A 231 16.29 16.93 7.56
CA PHE A 231 17.70 16.60 7.51
C PHE A 231 18.43 17.54 6.55
N ASP A 232 19.64 17.97 6.91
CA ASP A 232 20.58 18.57 5.98
C ASP A 232 21.38 17.44 5.30
N LEU A 233 21.14 17.18 4.02
CA LEU A 233 21.84 16.12 3.29
C LEU A 233 23.35 16.34 3.18
N LYS A 234 23.83 17.56 3.45
CA LYS A 234 25.29 17.87 3.45
C LYS A 234 25.99 17.48 4.76
N ALA A 235 25.25 17.06 5.75
CA ALA A 235 25.77 16.69 7.07
C ALA A 235 25.44 15.24 7.42
N ALA A 236 26.44 14.42 7.74
CA ALA A 236 26.26 13.08 8.28
C ALA A 236 26.37 13.10 9.83
N PRO A 237 25.66 12.21 10.53
CA PRO A 237 24.80 11.13 10.04
C PRO A 237 23.40 11.62 9.67
N LEU A 238 22.78 10.98 8.66
CA LEU A 238 21.38 11.17 8.33
C LEU A 238 20.48 10.22 9.14
N LEU A 239 20.78 10.12 10.41
CA LEU A 239 20.18 9.27 11.44
C LEU A 239 20.11 10.04 12.74
N ARG A 240 18.97 9.98 13.43
CA ARG A 240 18.76 10.44 14.81
C ARG A 240 18.21 9.29 15.65
N VAL A 241 18.63 9.25 16.89
CA VAL A 241 18.11 8.31 17.89
C VAL A 241 17.74 9.08 19.12
N GLY A 242 16.50 8.95 19.57
CA GLY A 242 15.98 9.56 20.78
C GLY A 242 15.52 8.49 21.77
N LEU A 243 15.64 8.78 23.04
CA LEU A 243 15.15 7.93 24.12
C LEU A 243 14.45 8.78 25.17
N VAL A 244 13.18 8.48 25.40
CA VAL A 244 12.38 9.08 26.48
C VAL A 244 12.26 8.07 27.62
N ASP A 245 12.72 8.44 28.81
CA ASP A 245 12.58 7.67 30.05
C ASP A 245 11.26 8.09 30.74
N LEU A 246 10.31 7.18 30.81
CA LEU A 246 9.02 7.38 31.46
C LEU A 246 9.03 6.95 32.94
N GLY A 247 10.15 6.43 33.41
CA GLY A 247 10.28 5.89 34.77
C GLY A 247 9.55 4.56 34.93
N VAL A 248 9.13 4.29 36.17
CA VAL A 248 8.34 3.10 36.51
C VAL A 248 6.87 3.51 36.57
N SER A 249 6.05 3.01 35.64
CA SER A 249 4.62 3.36 35.54
C SER A 249 3.71 2.24 36.04
N GLY A 250 2.67 2.61 36.75
CA GLY A 250 1.47 1.82 37.01
C GLY A 250 1.67 0.50 37.78
N THR A 251 0.90 -0.50 37.35
CA THR A 251 0.79 -1.84 37.96
C THR A 251 1.96 -2.78 37.62
N GLU A 252 2.72 -2.45 36.58
CA GLU A 252 3.81 -3.27 36.06
C GLU A 252 5.14 -2.79 36.61
N GLN A 253 5.57 -2.84 37.72
CA GLN A 253 6.83 -2.41 38.37
C GLN A 253 8.11 -2.37 37.50
N GLU A 254 7.98 -2.33 36.17
CA GLU A 254 9.06 -2.33 35.20
C GLU A 254 9.29 -0.92 34.60
N PRO A 255 10.56 -0.56 34.37
CA PRO A 255 10.89 0.71 33.68
C PRO A 255 10.28 0.76 32.27
N GLN A 256 9.75 1.91 31.90
CA GLN A 256 9.17 2.15 30.59
C GLN A 256 9.95 3.24 29.86
N HIS A 257 10.18 3.02 28.58
CA HIS A 257 10.89 3.96 27.71
C HIS A 257 10.18 4.08 26.36
N VAL A 258 10.42 5.20 25.66
CA VAL A 258 10.08 5.33 24.24
C VAL A 258 11.38 5.53 23.46
N LEU A 259 11.68 4.57 22.59
CA LEU A 259 12.82 4.63 21.68
C LEU A 259 12.35 5.22 20.35
N MET A 260 12.96 6.31 19.93
CA MET A 260 12.66 7.02 18.68
C MET A 260 13.85 6.89 17.73
N LEU A 261 13.58 6.54 16.51
CA LEU A 261 14.55 6.47 15.41
C LEU A 261 14.01 7.30 14.25
N ASP A 262 14.83 8.15 13.66
CA ASP A 262 14.48 8.86 12.43
C ASP A 262 15.67 8.84 11.47
N MET A 263 15.45 8.39 10.24
CA MET A 263 16.46 8.34 9.19
C MET A 263 15.93 8.96 7.90
N HIS A 264 16.81 9.62 7.16
CA HIS A 264 16.43 10.05 5.81
C HIS A 264 16.45 8.86 4.84
N HIS A 265 15.40 8.72 4.04
CA HIS A 265 15.20 7.59 3.11
C HIS A 265 16.35 7.43 2.09
N ILE A 266 17.16 8.48 1.82
CA ILE A 266 18.32 8.43 0.90
C ILE A 266 19.44 7.48 1.38
N VAL A 267 19.47 7.13 2.68
CA VAL A 267 20.46 6.22 3.28
C VAL A 267 19.85 4.92 3.81
N SER A 268 18.54 4.75 3.72
CA SER A 268 17.82 3.57 4.23
C SER A 268 16.53 3.30 3.47
N ASP A 269 16.00 2.08 3.62
CA ASP A 269 14.69 1.64 3.16
C ASP A 269 14.06 0.64 4.15
N GLY A 270 12.86 0.13 3.86
CA GLY A 270 12.16 -0.78 4.75
C GLY A 270 12.94 -2.07 5.03
N VAL A 271 13.60 -2.65 4.03
CA VAL A 271 14.46 -3.85 4.22
C VAL A 271 15.68 -3.51 5.05
N SER A 272 16.28 -2.33 4.82
CA SER A 272 17.40 -1.82 5.63
C SER A 272 17.02 -1.64 7.08
N MET A 273 15.78 -1.24 7.39
CA MET A 273 15.28 -1.17 8.78
C MET A 273 15.29 -2.54 9.45
N GLY A 274 14.89 -3.59 8.75
CA GLY A 274 14.96 -4.97 9.25
C GLY A 274 16.41 -5.41 9.55
N VAL A 275 17.34 -5.09 8.64
CA VAL A 275 18.79 -5.35 8.85
C VAL A 275 19.30 -4.58 10.07
N LEU A 276 18.98 -3.28 10.15
CA LEU A 276 19.38 -2.42 11.26
C LEU A 276 18.87 -2.96 12.61
N THR A 277 17.60 -3.34 12.68
CA THR A 277 16.99 -3.87 13.90
C THR A 277 17.64 -5.18 14.33
N ASN A 278 17.84 -6.12 13.39
CA ASN A 278 18.49 -7.39 13.69
C ASN A 278 19.94 -7.20 14.19
N GLU A 279 20.72 -6.34 13.52
CA GLU A 279 22.09 -6.05 13.94
C GLU A 279 22.15 -5.26 15.24
N PHE A 280 21.20 -4.32 15.48
CA PHE A 280 21.08 -3.61 16.76
C PHE A 280 20.88 -4.59 17.93
N VAL A 281 19.96 -5.54 17.79
CA VAL A 281 19.69 -6.56 18.82
C VAL A 281 20.97 -7.33 19.16
N ARG A 282 21.68 -7.84 18.16
CA ARG A 282 22.91 -8.61 18.33
C ARG A 282 24.04 -7.79 18.96
N LEU A 283 24.20 -6.53 18.53
CA LEU A 283 25.21 -5.62 19.09
C LEU A 283 24.87 -5.20 20.52
N TYR A 284 23.58 -5.00 20.81
CA TYR A 284 23.12 -4.70 22.18
C TYR A 284 23.38 -5.88 23.11
N ASP A 285 23.28 -7.13 22.64
CA ASP A 285 23.67 -8.33 23.38
C ASP A 285 25.18 -8.52 23.52
N GLY A 286 25.98 -7.68 22.86
CA GLY A 286 27.45 -7.71 22.93
C GLY A 286 28.10 -8.63 21.90
N GLU A 287 27.36 -9.07 20.88
CA GLU A 287 27.93 -9.85 19.78
C GLU A 287 28.83 -8.96 18.90
N GLN A 288 29.90 -9.55 18.37
CA GLN A 288 30.75 -8.90 17.37
C GLN A 288 30.35 -9.34 15.97
N LEU A 289 29.88 -8.39 15.15
CA LEU A 289 29.49 -8.67 13.77
C LEU A 289 30.71 -8.67 12.83
N ALA A 290 30.76 -9.66 11.93
CA ALA A 290 31.81 -9.73 10.91
C ALA A 290 31.74 -8.52 9.95
N PRO A 291 32.88 -7.97 9.47
CA PRO A 291 32.88 -6.82 8.55
C PRO A 291 32.13 -7.13 7.26
N LEU A 292 31.49 -6.11 6.69
CA LEU A 292 30.83 -6.22 5.38
C LEU A 292 31.88 -6.24 4.27
N ARG A 293 31.67 -7.08 3.24
CA ARG A 293 32.57 -7.16 2.10
C ARG A 293 32.48 -5.93 1.19
N ILE A 294 31.26 -5.42 0.99
CA ILE A 294 30.97 -4.23 0.19
C ILE A 294 30.11 -3.26 1.00
N GLN A 295 30.00 -2.05 0.52
CA GLN A 295 29.18 -0.98 1.07
C GLN A 295 28.24 -0.41 0.00
N TYR A 296 27.29 0.44 0.36
CA TYR A 296 26.34 1.02 -0.60
C TYR A 296 27.03 1.80 -1.74
N LYS A 297 28.14 2.47 -1.47
CA LYS A 297 28.96 3.15 -2.47
C LYS A 297 29.43 2.21 -3.61
N ASP A 298 29.74 0.97 -3.25
CA ASP A 298 30.20 -0.04 -4.22
C ASP A 298 29.06 -0.42 -5.17
N TYR A 299 27.84 -0.55 -4.65
CA TYR A 299 26.64 -0.75 -5.45
C TYR A 299 26.38 0.44 -6.39
N ALA A 300 26.47 1.68 -5.88
CA ALA A 300 26.23 2.88 -6.69
C ALA A 300 27.24 3.00 -7.86
N VAL A 301 28.49 2.62 -7.64
CA VAL A 301 29.52 2.55 -8.70
C VAL A 301 29.24 1.39 -9.66
N TRP A 302 28.84 0.22 -9.14
CA TRP A 302 28.54 -0.96 -9.96
C TRP A 302 27.36 -0.71 -10.91
N GLN A 303 26.33 0.04 -10.48
CA GLN A 303 25.21 0.43 -11.35
C GLN A 303 25.65 1.21 -12.60
N GLN A 304 26.80 1.87 -12.56
CA GLN A 304 27.34 2.64 -13.69
C GLN A 304 28.30 1.83 -14.58
N SER A 305 28.53 0.54 -14.28
CA SER A 305 29.40 -0.32 -15.06
C SER A 305 28.77 -0.64 -16.44
N GLU A 306 29.61 -0.84 -17.45
CA GLU A 306 29.17 -1.21 -18.80
C GLU A 306 28.31 -2.47 -18.82
N THR A 307 28.71 -3.49 -18.06
CA THR A 307 27.95 -4.75 -17.93
C THR A 307 26.55 -4.55 -17.36
N HIS A 308 26.41 -3.66 -16.37
CA HIS A 308 25.11 -3.34 -15.80
C HIS A 308 24.25 -2.53 -16.78
N GLN A 309 24.85 -1.59 -17.51
CA GLN A 309 24.14 -0.81 -18.54
C GLN A 309 23.60 -1.68 -19.69
N GLU A 310 24.36 -2.68 -20.16
CA GLU A 310 23.88 -3.65 -21.15
C GLU A 310 22.68 -4.47 -20.63
N TRP A 311 22.70 -4.82 -19.36
CA TRP A 311 21.56 -5.47 -18.68
C TRP A 311 20.34 -4.54 -18.65
N MET A 312 20.55 -3.27 -18.29
CA MET A 312 19.48 -2.26 -18.23
C MET A 312 18.80 -2.01 -19.59
N GLN A 313 19.53 -2.06 -20.69
CA GLN A 313 18.93 -1.90 -22.03
C GLN A 313 17.91 -3.01 -22.36
N ARG A 314 18.14 -4.24 -21.89
CA ARG A 314 17.17 -5.33 -22.05
C ARG A 314 15.92 -5.12 -21.19
N GLN A 315 16.10 -4.63 -19.98
CA GLN A 315 15.02 -4.28 -19.08
C GLN A 315 14.17 -3.12 -19.64
N GLU A 316 14.81 -2.08 -20.18
CA GLU A 316 14.18 -0.93 -20.81
C GLU A 316 13.24 -1.33 -21.96
N ALA A 317 13.67 -2.24 -22.81
CA ALA A 317 12.87 -2.67 -23.96
C ALA A 317 11.51 -3.27 -23.55
N TYR A 318 11.46 -4.05 -22.47
CA TYR A 318 10.23 -4.59 -21.92
C TYR A 318 9.29 -3.49 -21.43
N TRP A 319 9.81 -2.55 -20.65
CA TRP A 319 8.99 -1.48 -20.08
C TRP A 319 8.46 -0.52 -21.15
N LEU A 320 9.28 -0.18 -22.14
CA LEU A 320 8.84 0.67 -23.25
C LEU A 320 7.78 -0.02 -24.12
N ASP A 321 7.82 -1.36 -24.24
CA ASP A 321 6.77 -2.11 -24.94
C ASP A 321 5.49 -2.18 -24.09
N THR A 322 5.60 -2.45 -22.80
CA THR A 322 4.47 -2.48 -21.86
C THR A 322 3.69 -1.16 -21.83
N PHE A 323 4.38 -0.03 -21.91
CA PHE A 323 3.77 1.30 -21.89
C PHE A 323 3.66 1.95 -23.28
N ARG A 324 3.70 1.15 -24.34
CA ARG A 324 3.49 1.64 -25.68
C ARG A 324 2.07 2.20 -25.86
N GLY A 325 1.95 3.34 -26.57
CA GLY A 325 0.68 3.98 -26.91
C GLY A 325 0.23 5.00 -25.89
N GLU A 326 -1.07 5.11 -25.70
CA GLU A 326 -1.66 6.04 -24.73
C GLU A 326 -1.46 5.53 -23.31
N LEU A 327 -1.02 6.42 -22.43
CA LEU A 327 -0.85 6.10 -21.01
C LEU A 327 -2.18 6.31 -20.29
N PRO A 328 -2.70 5.30 -19.57
CA PRO A 328 -3.94 5.44 -18.83
C PRO A 328 -3.74 6.38 -17.63
N VAL A 329 -4.75 7.21 -17.39
CA VAL A 329 -4.85 8.04 -16.18
C VAL A 329 -6.07 7.57 -15.43
N LEU A 330 -5.89 7.10 -14.20
CA LEU A 330 -7.00 6.60 -13.38
C LEU A 330 -7.95 7.75 -13.02
N ASP A 331 -9.21 7.62 -13.42
CA ASP A 331 -10.27 8.61 -13.21
C ASP A 331 -11.34 8.08 -12.25
N LEU A 332 -11.02 8.15 -10.96
CA LEU A 332 -11.97 7.79 -9.89
C LEU A 332 -12.84 8.99 -9.52
N PRO A 333 -14.13 8.78 -9.20
CA PRO A 333 -14.99 9.84 -8.68
C PRO A 333 -14.43 10.35 -7.34
N THR A 334 -14.20 11.67 -7.25
CA THR A 334 -13.68 12.34 -6.05
C THR A 334 -14.76 13.17 -5.38
N ASP A 335 -14.71 13.35 -4.06
CA ASP A 335 -15.63 14.22 -3.30
C ASP A 335 -15.25 15.70 -3.48
N PHE A 336 -13.97 15.97 -3.70
CA PHE A 336 -13.45 17.33 -3.86
C PHE A 336 -12.73 17.48 -5.21
N ALA A 337 -12.74 18.69 -5.73
CA ALA A 337 -11.98 19.00 -6.94
C ALA A 337 -10.48 18.79 -6.69
N ARG A 338 -9.79 18.12 -7.62
CA ARG A 338 -8.34 17.88 -7.53
C ARG A 338 -7.58 19.20 -7.47
N PRO A 339 -6.73 19.42 -6.45
CA PRO A 339 -5.92 20.62 -6.36
C PRO A 339 -4.85 20.63 -7.46
N SER A 340 -4.42 21.81 -7.89
CA SER A 340 -3.39 21.98 -8.93
C SER A 340 -2.00 21.50 -8.52
N ILE A 341 -1.75 21.40 -7.22
CA ILE A 341 -0.55 20.81 -6.62
C ILE A 341 -1.02 19.76 -5.62
N ARG A 342 -0.44 18.57 -5.69
CA ARG A 342 -0.80 17.45 -4.82
C ARG A 342 -0.57 17.81 -3.34
N SER A 343 -1.57 17.53 -2.51
CA SER A 343 -1.47 17.56 -1.06
C SER A 343 -0.90 16.24 -0.54
N THR A 344 -0.16 16.29 0.54
CA THR A 344 0.31 15.10 1.27
C THR A 344 -0.53 14.82 2.52
N ALA A 345 -1.57 15.61 2.79
CA ALA A 345 -2.50 15.35 3.88
C ALA A 345 -3.26 14.05 3.61
N GLY A 346 -3.18 13.12 4.52
CA GLY A 346 -3.78 11.78 4.42
C GLY A 346 -4.46 11.34 5.70
N ASP A 347 -5.29 10.32 5.57
CA ASP A 347 -5.89 9.56 6.66
C ASP A 347 -5.98 8.10 6.23
N THR A 348 -6.26 7.19 7.16
CA THR A 348 -6.30 5.74 6.90
C THR A 348 -7.57 5.14 7.46
N VAL A 349 -8.23 4.32 6.66
CA VAL A 349 -9.33 3.45 7.10
C VAL A 349 -8.81 2.02 7.21
N VAL A 350 -8.92 1.44 8.41
CA VAL A 350 -8.52 0.06 8.69
C VAL A 350 -9.75 -0.85 8.58
N PHE A 351 -9.61 -1.98 7.92
CA PHE A 351 -10.67 -2.99 7.77
C PHE A 351 -10.04 -4.38 7.58
N GLY A 352 -10.84 -5.45 7.56
CA GLY A 352 -10.30 -6.80 7.44
C GLY A 352 -11.24 -7.75 6.71
N LEU A 353 -10.68 -8.84 6.21
CA LEU A 353 -11.40 -10.01 5.75
C LEU A 353 -11.34 -11.09 6.82
N GLU A 354 -12.46 -11.74 7.07
CA GLU A 354 -12.54 -12.85 8.01
C GLU A 354 -11.67 -14.03 7.53
N ARG A 355 -11.26 -14.86 8.49
CA ARG A 355 -10.39 -16.00 8.25
C ARG A 355 -10.89 -16.93 7.13
N GLU A 356 -12.19 -17.21 7.10
CA GLU A 356 -12.77 -18.12 6.08
C GLU A 356 -12.60 -17.57 4.65
N VAL A 357 -12.85 -16.28 4.44
CA VAL A 357 -12.66 -15.61 3.15
C VAL A 357 -11.18 -15.58 2.79
N SER A 358 -10.33 -15.26 3.75
CA SER A 358 -8.87 -15.22 3.58
C SER A 358 -8.29 -16.56 3.13
N GLU A 359 -8.71 -17.67 3.76
CA GLU A 359 -8.26 -19.01 3.40
C GLU A 359 -8.73 -19.41 1.98
N ARG A 360 -9.97 -19.08 1.61
CA ARG A 360 -10.47 -19.34 0.23
C ARG A 360 -9.70 -18.56 -0.83
N LEU A 361 -9.27 -17.31 -0.54
CA LEU A 361 -8.41 -16.54 -1.45
C LEU A 361 -7.01 -17.16 -1.57
N LYS A 362 -6.46 -17.71 -0.49
CA LYS A 362 -5.21 -18.48 -0.51
C LYS A 362 -5.35 -19.78 -1.31
N GLU A 363 -6.46 -20.50 -1.14
CA GLU A 363 -6.76 -21.70 -1.95
C GLU A 363 -6.85 -21.35 -3.44
N LEU A 364 -7.48 -20.22 -3.79
CA LEU A 364 -7.52 -19.74 -5.17
C LEU A 364 -6.11 -19.44 -5.70
N ALA A 365 -5.26 -18.78 -4.89
CA ALA A 365 -3.88 -18.55 -5.25
C ALA A 365 -3.12 -19.85 -5.53
N ALA A 366 -3.26 -20.86 -4.66
CA ALA A 366 -2.66 -22.17 -4.84
C ALA A 366 -3.17 -22.88 -6.12
N HIS A 367 -4.48 -22.86 -6.37
CA HIS A 367 -5.08 -23.49 -7.57
C HIS A 367 -4.66 -22.83 -8.88
N THR A 368 -4.46 -21.52 -8.91
CA THR A 368 -4.00 -20.78 -10.10
C THR A 368 -2.47 -20.75 -10.21
N GLY A 369 -1.76 -21.28 -9.20
CA GLY A 369 -0.30 -21.15 -9.07
C GLY A 369 0.16 -19.70 -9.00
N SER A 370 -0.67 -18.83 -8.45
CA SER A 370 -0.37 -17.41 -8.17
C SER A 370 -0.02 -17.21 -6.70
N THR A 371 0.28 -15.98 -6.30
CA THR A 371 0.47 -15.62 -4.90
C THR A 371 -0.76 -14.91 -4.36
N LEU A 372 -0.93 -14.87 -3.04
CA LEU A 372 -1.97 -14.06 -2.39
C LEU A 372 -1.89 -12.59 -2.84
N TYR A 373 -0.68 -12.04 -2.99
CA TYR A 373 -0.47 -10.70 -3.55
C TYR A 373 -1.17 -10.51 -4.92
N MET A 374 -1.00 -11.46 -5.85
CA MET A 374 -1.58 -11.39 -7.20
C MET A 374 -3.11 -11.48 -7.16
N VAL A 375 -3.66 -12.33 -6.28
CA VAL A 375 -5.11 -12.44 -6.08
C VAL A 375 -5.70 -11.14 -5.51
N LEU A 376 -5.04 -10.56 -4.50
CA LEU A 376 -5.48 -9.30 -3.90
C LEU A 376 -5.30 -8.11 -4.85
N LEU A 377 -4.24 -8.09 -5.66
CA LEU A 377 -4.06 -7.08 -6.72
C LEU A 377 -5.17 -7.19 -7.76
N ALA A 378 -5.55 -8.40 -8.17
CA ALA A 378 -6.68 -8.62 -9.09
C ALA A 378 -8.00 -8.13 -8.47
N ALA A 379 -8.25 -8.40 -7.19
CA ALA A 379 -9.43 -7.88 -6.49
C ALA A 379 -9.42 -6.35 -6.40
N TYR A 380 -8.27 -5.75 -6.10
CA TYR A 380 -8.14 -4.30 -6.02
C TYR A 380 -8.35 -3.62 -7.38
N THR A 381 -7.74 -4.12 -8.43
CA THR A 381 -7.91 -3.57 -9.78
C THR A 381 -9.33 -3.81 -10.33
N ALA A 382 -9.99 -4.91 -9.96
CA ALA A 382 -11.41 -5.11 -10.25
C ALA A 382 -12.31 -4.08 -9.55
N LEU A 383 -12.02 -3.73 -8.29
CA LEU A 383 -12.71 -2.64 -7.59
C LEU A 383 -12.51 -1.30 -8.31
N LEU A 384 -11.27 -0.97 -8.67
CA LEU A 384 -10.95 0.27 -9.38
C LEU A 384 -11.66 0.34 -10.74
N HIS A 385 -11.72 -0.78 -11.47
CA HIS A 385 -12.48 -0.91 -12.71
C HIS A 385 -13.97 -0.60 -12.51
N GLN A 386 -14.60 -1.17 -11.49
CA GLN A 386 -16.01 -0.93 -11.19
C GLN A 386 -16.31 0.55 -10.85
N TYR A 387 -15.37 1.23 -10.18
CA TYR A 387 -15.53 2.66 -9.82
C TYR A 387 -15.23 3.62 -10.98
N SER A 388 -14.24 3.31 -11.82
CA SER A 388 -13.80 4.19 -12.91
C SER A 388 -14.44 3.85 -14.26
N GLY A 389 -14.92 2.63 -14.45
CA GLY A 389 -15.34 2.12 -15.76
C GLY A 389 -14.18 1.88 -16.73
N GLN A 390 -12.91 1.98 -16.26
CA GLN A 390 -11.72 1.82 -17.09
C GLN A 390 -11.25 0.36 -17.11
N GLU A 391 -10.79 -0.09 -18.27
CA GLU A 391 -10.27 -1.45 -18.50
C GLU A 391 -8.73 -1.48 -18.63
N ASP A 392 -8.06 -0.36 -18.41
CA ASP A 392 -6.61 -0.21 -18.44
C ASP A 392 -6.18 0.59 -17.22
N ILE A 393 -5.61 -0.09 -16.23
CA ILE A 393 -5.33 0.45 -14.91
C ILE A 393 -3.90 0.15 -14.50
N VAL A 394 -3.16 1.19 -14.13
CA VAL A 394 -1.80 1.05 -13.59
C VAL A 394 -1.83 1.21 -12.08
N VAL A 395 -1.24 0.23 -11.39
CA VAL A 395 -1.08 0.23 -9.93
C VAL A 395 0.41 0.17 -9.60
N GLY A 396 0.89 1.09 -8.77
CA GLY A 396 2.24 1.06 -8.24
C GLY A 396 2.42 -0.06 -7.20
N THR A 397 3.59 -0.68 -7.16
CA THR A 397 3.97 -1.59 -6.08
C THR A 397 5.44 -1.40 -5.70
N PRO A 398 5.78 -1.37 -4.40
CA PRO A 398 7.17 -1.31 -3.98
C PRO A 398 7.85 -2.67 -4.16
N ILE A 399 9.14 -2.65 -4.48
CA ILE A 399 10.00 -3.82 -4.53
C ILE A 399 11.25 -3.59 -3.67
N ALA A 400 11.86 -4.68 -3.17
CA ALA A 400 13.05 -4.59 -2.34
C ALA A 400 14.26 -3.96 -3.05
N GLY A 401 14.33 -4.02 -4.39
CA GLY A 401 15.41 -3.45 -5.20
C GLY A 401 16.79 -4.03 -4.93
N ARG A 402 16.86 -5.29 -4.45
CA ARG A 402 18.11 -6.00 -4.14
C ARG A 402 18.28 -7.21 -5.05
N PRO A 403 18.60 -6.98 -6.34
CA PRO A 403 18.67 -8.05 -7.34
C PRO A 403 19.87 -8.99 -7.13
N HIS A 404 20.80 -8.60 -6.28
CA HIS A 404 22.07 -9.28 -6.08
C HIS A 404 22.25 -9.71 -4.61
N ALA A 405 22.59 -10.97 -4.35
CA ALA A 405 22.71 -11.51 -3.00
C ALA A 405 23.76 -10.80 -2.12
N ASP A 406 24.76 -10.15 -2.73
CA ASP A 406 25.75 -9.35 -1.98
C ASP A 406 25.13 -8.09 -1.32
N LEU A 407 23.92 -7.67 -1.75
CA LEU A 407 23.23 -6.48 -1.24
C LEU A 407 22.37 -6.75 -0.01
N GLU A 408 22.09 -8.02 0.32
CA GLU A 408 21.22 -8.39 1.44
C GLU A 408 21.63 -7.73 2.77
N PRO A 409 22.90 -7.78 3.19
CA PRO A 409 23.32 -7.24 4.49
C PRO A 409 23.63 -5.73 4.46
N ILE A 410 23.42 -5.04 3.33
CA ILE A 410 23.82 -3.62 3.16
C ILE A 410 22.67 -2.69 3.50
N LEU A 411 22.93 -1.68 4.34
CA LEU A 411 22.00 -0.58 4.54
C LEU A 411 22.10 0.42 3.38
N GLY A 412 20.95 0.89 2.89
CA GLY A 412 20.90 1.90 1.84
C GLY A 412 19.51 2.02 1.22
N MET A 413 19.39 2.94 0.26
CA MET A 413 18.17 3.17 -0.50
C MET A 413 18.13 2.26 -1.72
N PHE A 414 17.56 1.07 -1.58
CA PHE A 414 17.42 0.11 -2.68
C PHE A 414 15.99 0.01 -3.20
N VAL A 415 14.99 0.36 -2.36
CA VAL A 415 13.59 0.19 -2.71
C VAL A 415 13.27 0.82 -4.06
N GLY A 416 12.73 0.01 -4.95
CA GLY A 416 12.22 0.42 -6.25
C GLY A 416 10.70 0.44 -6.27
N THR A 417 10.16 0.86 -7.40
CA THR A 417 8.72 0.87 -7.64
C THR A 417 8.46 0.25 -9.01
N LEU A 418 7.52 -0.67 -9.10
CA LEU A 418 7.00 -1.19 -10.37
C LEU A 418 5.65 -0.56 -10.66
N ALA A 419 5.42 -0.21 -11.91
CA ALA A 419 4.13 0.21 -12.42
C ALA A 419 3.45 -0.98 -13.10
N LEU A 420 2.56 -1.66 -12.40
CA LEU A 420 1.86 -2.84 -12.91
C LEU A 420 0.63 -2.41 -13.71
N ARG A 421 0.67 -2.62 -15.03
CA ARG A 421 -0.44 -2.31 -15.93
C ARG A 421 -1.35 -3.52 -16.04
N ASN A 422 -2.63 -3.37 -15.71
CA ASN A 422 -3.62 -4.43 -15.60
C ASN A 422 -4.83 -4.13 -16.48
N TYR A 423 -5.49 -5.18 -17.00
CA TYR A 423 -6.60 -5.03 -17.93
C TYR A 423 -7.88 -5.74 -17.43
N PRO A 424 -8.52 -5.23 -16.35
CA PRO A 424 -9.78 -5.79 -15.86
C PRO A 424 -10.90 -5.49 -16.86
N THR A 425 -11.46 -6.53 -17.46
CA THR A 425 -12.62 -6.41 -18.36
C THR A 425 -13.84 -7.12 -17.77
N ALA A 426 -15.03 -6.59 -18.04
CA ALA A 426 -16.29 -7.15 -17.54
C ALA A 426 -16.50 -8.64 -17.91
N GLU A 427 -15.94 -9.08 -19.05
CA GLU A 427 -16.11 -10.44 -19.58
C GLU A 427 -15.18 -11.48 -18.94
N HIS A 428 -14.08 -11.07 -18.31
CA HIS A 428 -13.20 -12.01 -17.62
C HIS A 428 -13.90 -12.61 -16.40
N THR A 429 -13.72 -13.91 -16.18
CA THR A 429 -13.97 -14.48 -14.85
C THR A 429 -12.86 -14.04 -13.91
N PHE A 430 -13.13 -13.94 -12.61
CA PHE A 430 -12.11 -13.54 -11.67
C PHE A 430 -10.89 -14.47 -11.70
N ARG A 431 -11.10 -15.79 -11.82
CA ARG A 431 -10.02 -16.78 -11.99
C ARG A 431 -9.14 -16.48 -13.20
N SER A 432 -9.73 -16.29 -14.39
CA SER A 432 -8.96 -16.01 -15.61
C SER A 432 -8.21 -14.68 -15.51
N TYR A 433 -8.79 -13.70 -14.82
CA TYR A 433 -8.14 -12.44 -14.57
C TYR A 433 -6.95 -12.55 -13.60
N VAL A 434 -7.06 -13.37 -12.54
CA VAL A 434 -5.92 -13.69 -11.66
C VAL A 434 -4.77 -14.33 -12.44
N GLU A 435 -5.08 -15.25 -13.38
CA GLU A 435 -4.05 -15.87 -14.22
C GLU A 435 -3.36 -14.86 -15.14
N GLU A 436 -4.09 -13.87 -15.67
CA GLU A 436 -3.52 -12.77 -16.45
C GLU A 436 -2.65 -11.87 -15.59
N VAL A 437 -3.14 -11.42 -14.42
CA VAL A 437 -2.37 -10.62 -13.44
C VAL A 437 -1.08 -11.34 -13.03
N LYS A 438 -1.13 -12.67 -12.84
CA LYS A 438 0.07 -13.48 -12.58
C LYS A 438 1.11 -13.35 -13.69
N VAL A 439 0.70 -13.51 -14.94
CA VAL A 439 1.64 -13.42 -16.08
C VAL A 439 2.28 -12.04 -16.14
N GLN A 440 1.49 -10.98 -15.98
CA GLN A 440 1.96 -9.60 -16.02
C GLN A 440 2.90 -9.28 -14.85
N ALA A 441 2.53 -9.69 -13.63
CA ALA A 441 3.35 -9.49 -12.44
C ALA A 441 4.69 -10.23 -12.54
N LEU A 442 4.70 -11.48 -13.01
CA LEU A 442 5.94 -12.24 -13.19
C LEU A 442 6.87 -11.60 -14.22
N GLN A 443 6.33 -11.12 -15.35
CA GLN A 443 7.11 -10.40 -16.34
C GLN A 443 7.68 -9.09 -15.76
N ALA A 444 6.89 -8.35 -15.01
CA ALA A 444 7.36 -7.14 -14.33
C ALA A 444 8.47 -7.43 -13.31
N TYR A 445 8.36 -8.51 -12.54
CA TYR A 445 9.41 -8.93 -11.60
C TYR A 445 10.69 -9.40 -12.29
N GLU A 446 10.62 -10.03 -13.46
CA GLU A 446 11.80 -10.37 -14.26
C GLU A 446 12.53 -9.12 -14.78
N HIS A 447 11.81 -7.98 -14.86
CA HIS A 447 12.35 -6.70 -15.34
C HIS A 447 12.39 -5.62 -14.26
N GLN A 448 12.45 -6.03 -12.99
CA GLN A 448 12.37 -5.11 -11.84
C GLN A 448 13.60 -4.24 -11.60
N ASP A 449 14.71 -4.54 -12.27
CA ASP A 449 15.96 -3.81 -12.07
C ASP A 449 15.97 -2.45 -12.77
N TYR A 450 15.05 -2.23 -13.73
CA TYR A 450 14.95 -0.96 -14.44
C TYR A 450 14.35 0.13 -13.55
N PRO A 451 15.06 1.25 -13.31
CA PRO A 451 14.60 2.28 -12.41
C PRO A 451 13.30 2.95 -12.93
N PHE A 452 12.32 3.09 -12.04
CA PHE A 452 11.05 3.74 -12.36
C PHE A 452 11.23 5.18 -12.88
N GLU A 453 12.21 5.90 -12.35
CA GLU A 453 12.53 7.28 -12.73
C GLU A 453 12.99 7.38 -14.17
N GLU A 454 13.83 6.44 -14.61
CA GLU A 454 14.31 6.36 -15.99
C GLU A 454 13.16 5.99 -16.93
N LEU A 455 12.25 5.11 -16.48
CA LEU A 455 11.04 4.80 -17.25
C LEU A 455 10.18 6.04 -17.48
N VAL A 456 9.90 6.81 -16.42
CA VAL A 456 9.11 8.05 -16.50
C VAL A 456 9.76 9.07 -17.46
N GLU A 457 11.08 9.20 -17.41
CA GLU A 457 11.84 10.08 -18.32
C GLU A 457 11.75 9.59 -19.77
N LYS A 458 11.99 8.31 -20.02
CA LYS A 458 11.96 7.71 -21.38
C LYS A 458 10.58 7.77 -22.02
N LEU A 459 9.53 7.57 -21.25
CA LEU A 459 8.14 7.69 -21.72
C LEU A 459 7.72 9.15 -21.95
N ASN A 460 8.57 10.10 -21.55
CA ASN A 460 8.29 11.54 -21.65
C ASN A 460 6.90 11.90 -21.09
N VAL A 461 6.58 11.34 -19.93
CA VAL A 461 5.30 11.54 -19.26
C VAL A 461 5.06 13.03 -19.02
N LYS A 462 3.91 13.54 -19.45
CA LYS A 462 3.54 14.93 -19.20
C LYS A 462 3.51 15.20 -17.69
N ARG A 463 4.30 16.16 -17.23
CA ARG A 463 4.34 16.55 -15.83
C ARG A 463 3.01 17.19 -15.42
N ASP A 464 2.35 16.54 -14.49
CA ASP A 464 1.16 17.06 -13.80
C ASP A 464 1.48 17.11 -12.30
N MET A 465 1.53 18.32 -11.74
CA MET A 465 1.86 18.53 -10.32
C MET A 465 0.75 18.05 -9.39
N SER A 466 -0.43 17.75 -9.92
CA SER A 466 -1.58 17.25 -9.16
C SER A 466 -1.61 15.72 -9.03
N ARG A 467 -0.78 14.99 -9.81
CA ARG A 467 -0.78 13.53 -9.92
C ARG A 467 0.63 12.95 -9.78
N HIS A 468 0.70 11.67 -9.47
CA HIS A 468 1.94 10.91 -9.56
C HIS A 468 2.16 10.44 -11.01
N PRO A 469 3.41 10.40 -11.53
CA PRO A 469 3.66 9.86 -12.86
C PRO A 469 3.22 8.39 -12.97
N LEU A 470 2.53 8.03 -14.05
CA LEU A 470 2.07 6.71 -14.44
C LEU A 470 0.97 6.08 -13.60
N PHE A 471 0.85 6.36 -12.30
CA PHE A 471 -0.20 5.80 -11.45
C PHE A 471 -0.52 6.71 -10.26
N ASP A 472 -1.77 6.72 -9.83
CA ASP A 472 -2.25 7.49 -8.67
C ASP A 472 -2.55 6.61 -7.45
N THR A 473 -2.41 5.29 -7.59
CA THR A 473 -2.69 4.33 -6.52
C THR A 473 -1.58 3.29 -6.37
N MET A 474 -1.35 2.85 -5.13
CA MET A 474 -0.34 1.84 -4.79
C MET A 474 -0.98 0.67 -4.05
N PHE A 475 -0.44 -0.53 -4.27
CA PHE A 475 -0.80 -1.73 -3.53
C PHE A 475 0.44 -2.41 -2.96
N THR A 476 0.37 -2.83 -1.70
CA THR A 476 1.44 -3.58 -1.04
C THR A 476 0.86 -4.67 -0.14
N LEU A 477 1.55 -5.82 -0.06
CA LEU A 477 1.27 -6.87 0.90
C LEU A 477 2.47 -7.01 1.83
N GLN A 478 2.27 -6.71 3.10
CA GLN A 478 3.26 -6.93 4.15
C GLN A 478 3.18 -8.37 4.64
N THR A 479 4.32 -9.03 4.64
CA THR A 479 4.47 -10.43 5.08
C THR A 479 5.31 -10.56 6.35
N THR A 480 5.73 -9.44 6.92
CA THR A 480 6.49 -9.40 8.17
C THR A 480 5.51 -9.22 9.32
N GLU A 481 5.49 -10.14 10.24
CA GLU A 481 4.83 -9.94 11.53
C GLU A 481 5.55 -8.77 12.22
N GLU A 482 4.88 -7.64 12.39
CA GLU A 482 5.25 -6.66 13.39
C GLU A 482 4.90 -7.25 14.76
N GLY A 483 5.61 -8.30 15.13
CA GLY A 483 5.48 -8.91 16.43
C GLY A 483 6.22 -8.10 17.48
N GLU A 484 5.85 -8.32 18.73
CA GLU A 484 6.61 -7.86 19.88
C GLU A 484 8.06 -8.39 19.77
N LEU A 485 9.02 -7.49 19.51
CA LEU A 485 10.43 -7.88 19.52
C LEU A 485 10.85 -8.06 20.97
N GLN A 486 11.24 -9.27 21.33
CA GLN A 486 11.79 -9.58 22.65
C GLN A 486 13.31 -9.72 22.59
N LEU A 487 14.00 -9.02 23.45
CA LEU A 487 15.45 -9.07 23.60
C LEU A 487 15.79 -9.21 25.08
N ALA A 488 16.14 -10.41 25.51
CA ALA A 488 16.37 -10.74 26.92
C ALA A 488 15.21 -10.28 27.82
N ASP A 489 15.46 -9.30 28.70
CA ASP A 489 14.45 -8.74 29.60
C ASP A 489 13.76 -7.48 29.04
N LEU A 490 13.94 -7.19 27.75
CA LEU A 490 13.33 -6.05 27.05
C LEU A 490 12.24 -6.50 26.09
N SER A 491 11.13 -5.79 26.08
CA SER A 491 10.03 -5.97 25.14
C SER A 491 9.81 -4.67 24.37
N PHE A 492 9.76 -4.76 23.03
CA PHE A 492 9.58 -3.63 22.14
C PHE A 492 8.23 -3.76 21.44
N ARG A 493 7.41 -2.69 21.50
CA ARG A 493 6.11 -2.61 20.82
C ARG A 493 6.02 -1.34 20.00
N PRO A 494 5.39 -1.35 18.82
CA PRO A 494 5.16 -0.12 18.08
C PRO A 494 4.39 0.91 18.91
N TYR A 495 4.86 2.16 18.91
CA TYR A 495 4.13 3.30 19.44
C TYR A 495 3.38 3.98 18.28
N GLY A 496 2.06 4.08 18.37
CA GLY A 496 1.22 4.58 17.27
C GLY A 496 1.53 6.04 16.90
N LEU A 497 1.90 6.29 15.66
CA LEU A 497 1.98 7.65 15.10
C LEU A 497 0.64 8.02 14.50
N GLU A 498 0.05 9.16 14.94
CA GLU A 498 -1.30 9.56 14.50
C GLU A 498 -1.40 10.03 13.05
N GLN A 499 -0.32 10.39 12.38
CA GLN A 499 -0.36 10.95 11.02
C GLN A 499 0.67 10.30 10.10
N THR A 500 0.18 9.70 9.02
CA THR A 500 1.01 9.21 7.91
C THR A 500 0.69 10.01 6.66
N PRO A 501 1.68 10.71 6.03
CA PRO A 501 1.42 11.49 4.84
C PRO A 501 1.01 10.60 3.65
N ALA A 502 -0.08 10.95 2.97
CA ALA A 502 -0.52 10.26 1.76
C ALA A 502 0.34 10.68 0.55
N LYS A 503 1.10 9.75 0.01
CA LYS A 503 1.95 9.95 -1.18
C LYS A 503 1.18 9.75 -2.49
N PHE A 504 0.03 9.09 -2.45
CA PHE A 504 -0.83 8.76 -3.59
C PHE A 504 -2.27 9.12 -3.27
N ASP A 505 -3.15 9.07 -4.27
CA ASP A 505 -4.59 9.23 -4.04
C ASP A 505 -5.10 8.14 -3.11
N PHE A 506 -4.64 6.88 -3.37
CA PHE A 506 -4.85 5.73 -2.50
C PHE A 506 -3.58 4.89 -2.34
N THR A 507 -3.38 4.36 -1.14
CA THR A 507 -2.45 3.24 -0.90
C THR A 507 -3.23 2.16 -0.16
N LEU A 508 -3.41 1.01 -0.81
CA LEU A 508 -3.96 -0.18 -0.15
C LEU A 508 -2.81 -1.04 0.36
N GLU A 509 -2.73 -1.16 1.66
CA GLU A 509 -1.78 -2.01 2.36
C GLU A 509 -2.52 -3.21 2.93
N ALA A 510 -2.06 -4.41 2.61
CA ALA A 510 -2.59 -5.65 3.15
C ALA A 510 -1.57 -6.29 4.08
N ARG A 511 -2.06 -6.92 5.15
CA ARG A 511 -1.25 -7.67 6.12
C ARG A 511 -1.95 -8.97 6.45
N GLU A 512 -1.21 -10.07 6.40
CA GLU A 512 -1.71 -11.36 6.81
C GLU A 512 -1.58 -11.52 8.34
N GLU A 513 -2.69 -11.88 9.00
CA GLU A 513 -2.75 -12.12 10.44
C GLU A 513 -3.45 -13.45 10.74
N GLU A 514 -3.34 -13.96 11.97
CA GLU A 514 -4.02 -15.20 12.37
C GLU A 514 -5.55 -15.13 12.23
N ALA A 515 -6.13 -13.95 12.41
CA ALA A 515 -7.57 -13.72 12.29
C ALA A 515 -8.07 -13.58 10.84
N GLY A 516 -7.17 -13.43 9.87
CA GLY A 516 -7.48 -13.20 8.46
C GLY A 516 -6.54 -12.18 7.84
N ILE A 517 -6.98 -11.47 6.81
CA ILE A 517 -6.18 -10.42 6.16
C ILE A 517 -6.69 -9.06 6.64
N GLN A 518 -5.80 -8.28 7.26
CA GLN A 518 -6.06 -6.89 7.62
C GLN A 518 -5.61 -5.96 6.51
N PHE A 519 -6.33 -4.86 6.36
CA PHE A 519 -6.05 -3.82 5.36
C PHE A 519 -6.02 -2.44 5.99
N GLY A 520 -5.11 -1.60 5.49
CA GLY A 520 -5.12 -0.16 5.67
C GLY A 520 -5.31 0.52 4.31
N LEU A 521 -6.42 1.21 4.11
CA LEU A 521 -6.62 2.07 2.94
C LEU A 521 -6.29 3.51 3.31
N GLN A 522 -5.06 3.91 3.03
CA GLN A 522 -4.64 5.29 3.14
C GLN A 522 -5.13 6.09 1.94
N TYR A 523 -5.59 7.32 2.17
CA TYR A 523 -6.15 8.16 1.12
C TYR A 523 -5.80 9.64 1.29
N ALA A 524 -5.82 10.39 0.19
CA ALA A 524 -5.61 11.83 0.17
C ALA A 524 -6.89 12.55 0.64
N THR A 525 -6.86 13.18 1.82
CA THR A 525 -8.02 13.91 2.38
C THR A 525 -8.39 15.14 1.58
N ALA A 526 -7.51 15.64 0.71
CA ALA A 526 -7.80 16.68 -0.25
C ALA A 526 -8.72 16.22 -1.40
N LEU A 527 -8.94 14.91 -1.59
CA LEU A 527 -9.76 14.35 -2.66
C LEU A 527 -10.99 13.62 -2.14
N TYR A 528 -10.90 13.00 -0.96
CA TYR A 528 -11.93 12.09 -0.45
C TYR A 528 -12.32 12.41 0.98
N GLN A 529 -13.63 12.23 1.28
CA GLN A 529 -14.16 12.19 2.64
C GLN A 529 -13.99 10.79 3.21
N ARG A 530 -13.87 10.69 4.53
CA ARG A 530 -13.72 9.42 5.24
C ARG A 530 -14.87 8.44 4.95
N GLU A 531 -16.11 8.94 4.91
CA GLU A 531 -17.31 8.14 4.65
C GLU A 531 -17.33 7.53 3.25
N THR A 532 -16.76 8.22 2.26
CA THR A 532 -16.59 7.69 0.89
C THR A 532 -15.58 6.54 0.88
N VAL A 533 -14.47 6.70 1.59
CA VAL A 533 -13.44 5.66 1.69
C VAL A 533 -13.96 4.45 2.49
N GLU A 534 -14.67 4.66 3.60
CA GLU A 534 -15.33 3.58 4.36
C GLU A 534 -16.36 2.81 3.51
N ARG A 535 -17.06 3.49 2.58
CA ARG A 535 -17.92 2.81 1.62
C ARG A 535 -17.12 1.97 0.63
N MET A 536 -16.01 2.48 0.11
CA MET A 536 -15.12 1.73 -0.78
C MET A 536 -14.57 0.47 -0.09
N THR A 537 -14.20 0.54 1.19
CA THR A 537 -13.73 -0.63 1.92
C THR A 537 -14.81 -1.69 2.08
N ARG A 538 -16.07 -1.31 2.35
CA ARG A 538 -17.20 -2.25 2.36
C ARG A 538 -17.42 -2.92 1.00
N HIS A 539 -17.29 -2.17 -0.10
CA HIS A 539 -17.37 -2.72 -1.45
C HIS A 539 -16.23 -3.68 -1.74
N PHE A 540 -15.01 -3.37 -1.28
CA PHE A 540 -13.88 -4.29 -1.41
C PHE A 540 -14.11 -5.61 -0.66
N ILE A 541 -14.62 -5.57 0.57
CA ILE A 541 -14.98 -6.75 1.36
C ILE A 541 -15.99 -7.61 0.60
N ARG A 542 -17.08 -7.00 0.11
CA ARG A 542 -18.10 -7.73 -0.67
C ARG A 542 -17.55 -8.36 -1.93
N LEU A 543 -16.69 -7.63 -2.65
CA LEU A 543 -16.02 -8.16 -3.84
C LEU A 543 -15.16 -9.38 -3.46
N ALA A 544 -14.35 -9.26 -2.41
CA ALA A 544 -13.50 -10.34 -1.92
C ALA A 544 -14.31 -11.58 -1.50
N GLU A 545 -15.43 -11.38 -0.78
CA GLU A 545 -16.37 -12.45 -0.41
C GLU A 545 -16.99 -13.13 -1.65
N ALA A 546 -17.44 -12.33 -2.62
CA ALA A 546 -18.07 -12.84 -3.83
C ALA A 546 -17.09 -13.68 -4.67
N VAL A 547 -15.87 -13.21 -4.88
CA VAL A 547 -14.86 -13.96 -5.66
C VAL A 547 -14.29 -15.15 -4.89
N ALA A 548 -14.23 -15.10 -3.55
CA ALA A 548 -13.89 -16.24 -2.72
C ALA A 548 -14.96 -17.33 -2.78
N ALA A 549 -16.24 -16.95 -2.85
CA ALA A 549 -17.37 -17.88 -2.97
C ALA A 549 -17.49 -18.46 -4.39
N ASN A 550 -17.27 -17.66 -5.42
CA ASN A 550 -17.35 -18.07 -6.83
C ASN A 550 -16.29 -17.36 -7.69
N PRO A 551 -15.07 -17.89 -7.78
CA PRO A 551 -14.01 -17.30 -8.60
C PRO A 551 -14.27 -17.37 -10.11
N ASP A 552 -15.26 -18.15 -10.56
CA ASP A 552 -15.65 -18.24 -11.97
C ASP A 552 -16.76 -17.25 -12.36
N ALA A 553 -17.20 -16.37 -11.43
CA ALA A 553 -18.06 -15.23 -11.74
C ALA A 553 -17.31 -14.21 -12.61
N LYS A 554 -18.01 -13.60 -13.56
CA LYS A 554 -17.46 -12.51 -14.38
C LYS A 554 -17.33 -11.24 -13.58
N LEU A 555 -16.29 -10.44 -13.87
CA LEU A 555 -16.05 -9.15 -13.19
C LEU A 555 -17.26 -8.20 -13.33
N GLY A 556 -17.92 -8.21 -14.49
CA GLY A 556 -19.12 -7.39 -14.72
C GLY A 556 -20.38 -7.86 -13.97
N GLU A 557 -20.39 -9.08 -13.41
CA GLU A 557 -21.50 -9.64 -12.64
C GLU A 557 -21.34 -9.48 -11.13
N LEU A 558 -20.19 -8.95 -10.67
CA LEU A 558 -19.90 -8.76 -9.25
C LEU A 558 -20.68 -7.55 -8.70
N GLU A 559 -21.58 -7.79 -7.77
CA GLU A 559 -22.37 -6.75 -7.11
C GLU A 559 -21.62 -6.17 -5.91
N LEU A 560 -21.23 -4.90 -6.00
CA LEU A 560 -20.54 -4.17 -4.92
C LEU A 560 -21.52 -3.55 -3.93
N ILE A 561 -22.70 -3.13 -4.41
CA ILE A 561 -23.69 -2.36 -3.65
C ILE A 561 -24.28 -3.23 -2.53
N THR A 562 -24.28 -2.72 -1.29
CA THR A 562 -24.89 -3.41 -0.15
C THR A 562 -26.42 -3.36 -0.19
N THR A 563 -27.07 -4.22 0.59
CA THR A 563 -28.54 -4.20 0.71
C THR A 563 -29.03 -2.86 1.23
N GLU A 564 -28.32 -2.28 2.20
CA GLU A 564 -28.61 -0.98 2.79
C GLU A 564 -28.48 0.14 1.76
N GLU A 565 -27.42 0.11 0.93
CA GLU A 565 -27.22 1.08 -0.15
C GLU A 565 -28.30 0.94 -1.22
N THR A 566 -28.68 -0.30 -1.57
CA THR A 566 -29.79 -0.57 -2.48
C THR A 566 -31.08 0.04 -1.94
N GLU A 567 -31.39 -0.15 -0.65
CA GLU A 567 -32.55 0.49 -0.02
C GLU A 567 -32.44 2.01 -0.02
N GLN A 568 -31.27 2.56 0.28
CA GLN A 568 -31.04 4.00 0.25
C GLN A 568 -31.30 4.58 -1.15
N ILE A 569 -30.74 3.96 -2.19
CA ILE A 569 -30.91 4.41 -3.58
C ILE A 569 -32.37 4.27 -4.04
N LEU A 570 -32.99 3.11 -3.80
CA LEU A 570 -34.31 2.80 -4.33
C LEU A 570 -35.46 3.40 -3.51
N LYS A 571 -35.28 3.57 -2.21
CA LYS A 571 -36.36 4.04 -1.31
C LYS A 571 -36.09 5.44 -0.77
N VAL A 572 -34.92 5.66 -0.10
CA VAL A 572 -34.66 6.93 0.60
C VAL A 572 -34.47 8.10 -0.36
N PHE A 573 -33.63 7.92 -1.38
CA PHE A 573 -33.41 8.97 -2.40
C PHE A 573 -34.64 9.22 -3.30
N ASN A 574 -35.50 8.22 -3.45
CA ASN A 574 -36.73 8.32 -4.20
C ASN A 574 -37.93 8.71 -3.31
N ASP A 575 -37.76 8.83 -1.99
CA ASP A 575 -38.83 9.32 -1.12
C ASP A 575 -38.99 10.85 -1.25
N SER A 576 -39.49 11.24 -2.41
CA SER A 576 -39.90 12.62 -2.70
C SER A 576 -41.04 13.08 -1.80
N ASN A 577 -41.61 12.20 -0.96
CA ASN A 577 -42.73 12.53 -0.06
C ASN A 577 -42.29 13.37 1.14
N ALA A 578 -41.00 13.32 1.56
CA ALA A 578 -40.53 14.08 2.73
C ALA A 578 -40.62 15.61 2.55
N HIS A 579 -40.67 16.13 1.31
CA HIS A 579 -40.86 17.54 1.00
C HIS A 579 -42.04 17.81 0.05
N SER A 580 -42.77 16.78 -0.34
CA SER A 580 -44.01 16.97 -1.10
C SER A 580 -45.05 17.59 -0.18
N VAL A 581 -45.53 18.76 -0.55
CA VAL A 581 -46.71 19.43 -0.01
C VAL A 581 -47.94 18.57 -0.32
N ARG A 582 -47.93 17.27 0.04
CA ARG A 582 -49.06 16.35 -0.16
C ARG A 582 -50.28 16.68 0.69
N GLY A 583 -50.17 17.62 1.62
CA GLY A 583 -51.30 18.01 2.47
C GLY A 583 -52.38 18.78 1.76
N THR A 584 -52.15 19.33 0.55
CA THR A 584 -53.09 20.21 -0.16
C THR A 584 -53.48 19.79 -1.59
N LEU A 585 -52.88 18.71 -2.12
CA LEU A 585 -53.10 18.29 -3.51
C LEU A 585 -53.90 16.99 -3.68
N GLN A 586 -54.43 16.43 -2.62
CA GLN A 586 -55.23 15.19 -2.73
C GLN A 586 -56.58 15.49 -3.39
N GLY A 587 -56.75 14.96 -4.58
CA GLY A 587 -58.05 14.78 -5.21
C GLY A 587 -58.41 15.67 -6.38
N LEU A 588 -57.64 16.70 -6.75
CA LEU A 588 -57.96 17.58 -7.86
C LEU A 588 -56.99 17.41 -9.05
N SER A 589 -57.50 17.35 -10.26
CA SER A 589 -56.71 17.43 -11.50
C SER A 589 -56.12 18.83 -11.70
N LEU A 590 -55.14 18.97 -12.62
CA LEU A 590 -54.58 20.28 -12.99
C LEU A 590 -55.66 21.24 -13.50
N SER A 591 -56.63 20.74 -14.25
CA SER A 591 -57.74 21.51 -14.76
C SER A 591 -58.61 22.05 -13.63
N GLU A 592 -58.98 21.22 -12.67
CA GLU A 592 -59.77 21.62 -11.48
C GLU A 592 -59.03 22.66 -10.64
N ARG A 593 -57.72 22.52 -10.47
CA ARG A 593 -56.90 23.54 -9.79
C ARG A 593 -56.89 24.88 -10.53
N PHE A 594 -56.79 24.83 -11.84
CA PHE A 594 -56.86 26.02 -12.65
C PHE A 594 -58.24 26.70 -12.52
N GLU A 595 -59.33 25.93 -12.57
CA GLU A 595 -60.68 26.42 -12.39
C GLU A 595 -60.92 27.05 -11.01
N GLU A 596 -60.36 26.45 -9.93
CA GLU A 596 -60.35 27.04 -8.59
C GLU A 596 -59.64 28.40 -8.59
N GLN A 597 -58.42 28.48 -9.18
CA GLN A 597 -57.66 29.73 -9.25
C GLN A 597 -58.41 30.79 -10.09
N ALA A 598 -59.08 30.41 -11.17
CA ALA A 598 -59.87 31.29 -11.98
C ALA A 598 -61.11 31.81 -11.26
N LYS A 599 -61.65 30.99 -10.33
CA LYS A 599 -62.80 31.40 -9.49
C LYS A 599 -62.36 32.32 -8.34
N ASP A 600 -61.21 32.02 -7.70
CA ASP A 600 -60.75 32.75 -6.52
C ASP A 600 -60.04 34.07 -6.89
N TYR A 601 -59.39 34.12 -8.05
CA TYR A 601 -58.66 35.32 -8.52
C TYR A 601 -58.95 35.70 -10.00
N PRO A 602 -60.18 35.94 -10.37
CA PRO A 602 -60.62 36.09 -11.77
C PRO A 602 -59.88 37.21 -12.51
N GLU A 603 -59.61 38.33 -11.85
CA GLU A 603 -59.00 39.53 -12.40
C GLU A 603 -57.45 39.50 -12.45
N ARG A 604 -56.84 38.48 -11.87
CA ARG A 604 -55.35 38.34 -11.95
C ARG A 604 -54.94 37.92 -13.35
N ILE A 605 -53.82 38.49 -13.83
CA ILE A 605 -53.21 38.08 -15.10
C ILE A 605 -52.72 36.69 -15.00
N ALA A 606 -53.19 35.80 -15.88
CA ALA A 606 -52.78 34.39 -15.97
C ALA A 606 -51.71 34.15 -17.04
N VAL A 607 -51.79 34.83 -18.17
CA VAL A 607 -50.87 34.68 -19.31
C VAL A 607 -50.48 36.04 -19.84
N VAL A 608 -49.21 36.22 -20.19
CA VAL A 608 -48.70 37.37 -20.93
C VAL A 608 -47.93 36.89 -22.14
N SER A 609 -48.25 37.34 -23.31
CA SER A 609 -47.56 37.03 -24.57
C SER A 609 -47.50 38.27 -25.46
N GLY A 610 -46.34 38.89 -25.59
CA GLY A 610 -46.15 40.15 -26.24
C GLY A 610 -47.00 41.27 -25.59
N ASP A 611 -47.87 41.94 -26.36
CA ASP A 611 -48.78 42.97 -25.88
C ASP A 611 -50.14 42.44 -25.37
N ILE A 612 -50.31 41.10 -25.39
CA ILE A 612 -51.56 40.46 -24.95
C ILE A 612 -51.39 40.00 -23.51
N ALA A 613 -52.25 40.37 -22.62
CA ALA A 613 -52.39 39.91 -21.27
C ALA A 613 -53.79 39.35 -21.04
N LEU A 614 -53.94 38.13 -20.61
CA LEU A 614 -55.21 37.49 -20.29
C LEU A 614 -55.32 37.27 -18.77
N THR A 615 -56.45 37.63 -18.23
CA THR A 615 -56.82 37.32 -16.85
C THR A 615 -57.18 35.83 -16.71
N TYR A 616 -57.21 35.30 -15.48
CA TYR A 616 -57.66 33.92 -15.19
C TYR A 616 -59.10 33.71 -15.68
N ALA A 617 -59.98 34.69 -15.52
CA ALA A 617 -61.38 34.64 -16.03
C ALA A 617 -61.43 34.52 -17.56
N GLU A 618 -60.67 35.36 -18.26
CA GLU A 618 -60.64 35.39 -19.74
C GLU A 618 -60.05 34.10 -20.30
N LEU A 619 -58.93 33.63 -19.71
CA LEU A 619 -58.27 32.35 -20.09
C LEU A 619 -59.21 31.16 -19.88
N ASN A 620 -59.88 31.09 -18.73
CA ASN A 620 -60.90 30.07 -18.46
C ASN A 620 -62.09 30.09 -19.41
N GLU A 621 -62.59 31.30 -19.77
CA GLU A 621 -63.62 31.40 -20.73
C GLU A 621 -63.19 30.90 -22.12
N GLN A 622 -61.99 31.26 -22.58
CA GLN A 622 -61.47 30.83 -23.88
C GLN A 622 -61.26 29.32 -23.90
N ALA A 623 -60.64 28.74 -22.83
CA ALA A 623 -60.45 27.31 -22.69
C ALA A 623 -61.75 26.52 -22.69
N ASN A 624 -62.77 27.00 -22.00
CA ASN A 624 -64.13 26.43 -22.01
C ASN A 624 -64.83 26.51 -23.36
N ARG A 625 -64.67 27.63 -24.12
CA ARG A 625 -65.16 27.73 -25.49
C ARG A 625 -64.51 26.71 -26.41
N LEU A 626 -63.14 26.55 -26.33
CA LEU A 626 -62.44 25.58 -27.13
C LEU A 626 -62.87 24.15 -26.78
N ALA A 627 -62.95 23.81 -25.49
CA ALA A 627 -63.43 22.52 -25.03
C ALA A 627 -64.81 22.14 -25.57
N ARG A 628 -65.77 23.09 -25.60
CA ARG A 628 -67.09 22.88 -26.18
C ARG A 628 -67.01 22.61 -27.68
N VAL A 629 -66.15 23.34 -28.41
CA VAL A 629 -65.97 23.13 -29.86
C VAL A 629 -65.38 21.73 -30.12
N LEU A 630 -64.40 21.31 -29.35
CA LEU A 630 -63.80 19.99 -29.49
C LEU A 630 -64.81 18.87 -29.21
N ARG A 631 -65.62 19.02 -28.15
CA ARG A 631 -66.69 18.06 -27.83
C ARG A 631 -67.78 18.02 -28.92
N ALA A 632 -68.14 19.15 -29.48
CA ALA A 632 -69.11 19.23 -30.61
C ALA A 632 -68.54 18.56 -31.87
N LYS A 633 -67.24 18.47 -32.02
CA LYS A 633 -66.55 17.74 -33.10
C LYS A 633 -66.32 16.24 -32.79
N GLY A 634 -66.81 15.73 -31.67
CA GLY A 634 -66.78 14.34 -31.32
C GLY A 634 -65.54 13.92 -30.57
N VAL A 635 -64.78 14.84 -29.98
CA VAL A 635 -63.65 14.48 -29.11
C VAL A 635 -64.15 13.97 -27.75
N GLU A 636 -63.82 12.74 -27.43
CA GLU A 636 -64.16 12.05 -26.16
C GLU A 636 -63.00 12.03 -25.19
N ALA A 637 -63.24 11.53 -23.98
CA ALA A 637 -62.20 11.35 -22.97
C ALA A 637 -61.09 10.43 -23.51
N ASP A 638 -59.85 10.70 -23.11
CA ASP A 638 -58.64 9.97 -23.49
C ASP A 638 -58.30 9.96 -25.01
N GLN A 639 -58.95 10.81 -25.80
CA GLN A 639 -58.57 11.00 -27.20
C GLN A 639 -57.51 12.10 -27.34
N PRO A 640 -56.36 11.81 -28.00
CA PRO A 640 -55.34 12.82 -28.23
C PRO A 640 -55.79 13.84 -29.26
N VAL A 641 -55.62 15.12 -28.95
CA VAL A 641 -55.85 16.24 -29.85
C VAL A 641 -54.52 16.86 -30.26
N GLY A 642 -54.21 16.81 -31.55
CA GLY A 642 -53.01 17.46 -32.07
C GLY A 642 -53.12 18.98 -32.06
N VAL A 643 -52.18 19.66 -31.47
CA VAL A 643 -52.09 21.13 -31.44
C VAL A 643 -50.93 21.58 -32.32
N LEU A 644 -51.20 22.42 -33.31
CA LEU A 644 -50.21 23.01 -34.18
C LEU A 644 -50.38 24.53 -34.14
N LEU A 645 -49.71 25.19 -33.23
CA LEU A 645 -49.76 26.64 -33.02
C LEU A 645 -48.35 27.20 -32.86
N GLU A 646 -48.16 28.46 -33.23
CA GLU A 646 -46.98 29.21 -32.81
C GLU A 646 -47.11 29.56 -31.33
N ARG A 647 -45.97 29.82 -30.68
CA ARG A 647 -45.95 30.25 -29.27
C ARG A 647 -46.65 31.61 -29.13
N SER A 648 -47.84 31.60 -28.59
CA SER A 648 -48.73 32.78 -28.44
C SER A 648 -49.59 32.62 -27.18
N ALA A 649 -50.43 33.61 -26.90
CA ALA A 649 -51.41 33.52 -25.82
C ALA A 649 -52.52 32.46 -26.08
N ASP A 650 -52.62 31.95 -27.30
CA ASP A 650 -53.57 30.90 -27.68
C ASP A 650 -53.08 29.47 -27.48
N LEU A 651 -51.75 29.26 -27.23
CA LEU A 651 -51.17 27.98 -26.94
C LEU A 651 -51.40 27.56 -25.49
#